data_dbed7d0b3b40fd9b3042f2a9a303cc34
#
_entry.id   dbed7d0b3b40fd9b3042f2a9a303cc34
#
_cell.length_a   1.000
_cell.length_b   1.000
_cell.length_c   1.000
_cell.angle_alpha   90.00
_cell.angle_beta   90.00
_cell.angle_gamma   90.00
#
_symmetry.space_group_name_H-M   'P 1'
#
loop_
_entity.id
_entity.type
_entity.pdbx_description
1 polymer ?
#
loop_
_entity_poly.entity_id
_entity_poly.type
_entity_poly.pdbx_seq_one_letter_code
_entity_poly.pdbx_strand_id
1 'polypeptide(L)'
;MAERARETDLYYGAGELAADVLRSKYLAPGETGPYDIWERVARAMSSVEADSERWYREFFELLFDFRFVPGGRVMHGAGRDDAIRKPTLSNCYVIPIEEDSLEGIYRCIYESAMVYRTGGGVGTDLSILRPAGAPVNATVAGSPGATSFMNLFSESTNTVSQAGRRGALMLTMRVDHPDIERFIRIKNDTSRRKVQYANVSVLITHEFMQAVKDDRPFDLRWGGRTFRTVRARELWNTIVENAHASAEPGIIFWDTMREYHNVEYAHPITSTNPCAEQALASYTACNLGSVNLSRFVNDAGEFEYGTFARICRVATRFLDDVIEYNMPNHALDKIKEAVAADRRVGLGITGLADALVRMGIRYDTEEALETVENIMRTLCHNAYETSIELAQEKGAFPLFRWAGPSGEIAGGIAGSRFIQSLPAELQDRIRTHGLRNSTVITVPPVGTGSIVAQSSSGIEPIFCTSYKRRVKQADGESFAEYKVFHPLIRALFGDDEELPEYVVTAHDIDPYFRVRMQGVIQKYVDSSISSTVNLPEDVSLETVADIYITAYEAGLKGITVYREGSREGILQTDRKAAAVPAPLAQEPVAPATDGNGTLDAVSASAGANGGNGIPANGSAVDLAPSARSLAAATGSGIEEGVGTGLLPRYRPTVTRGMTERIRTGEGNLYVTINEDEKGLCEVFTSIGKAGGNAAAQSEAISRLISLCLRSGVDTLEIVKQLKGICGPNPVWDTGDLILSGPDAIGKALERYVQRKRLGQGELELPPAPGPAYSPARVGMPATSRVHEVGASRLLATCPDCGGSIVHSEGCLVCNSCGWSRC
;
A
#
# COMPACT_ATOMS: atom_id res chain seq x y z
N MET A 1 -18.84 4.47 29.87
CA MET A 1 -17.82 3.74 29.06
C MET A 1 -17.97 2.22 29.16
N ALA A 2 -18.21 1.63 30.35
CA ALA A 2 -18.34 0.16 30.49
C ALA A 2 -19.59 -0.44 29.82
N GLU A 3 -20.68 0.32 29.69
CA GLU A 3 -21.93 -0.12 29.03
C GLU A 3 -21.77 -0.09 27.48
N ARG A 4 -21.01 0.85 26.96
CA ARG A 4 -20.73 1.02 25.51
C ARG A 4 -19.77 -0.03 24.93
N ALA A 5 -18.93 -0.66 25.76
CA ALA A 5 -18.09 -1.78 25.34
C ALA A 5 -18.90 -3.06 25.05
N ARG A 6 -20.07 -3.19 25.70
CA ARG A 6 -20.86 -4.44 25.66
C ARG A 6 -21.50 -4.74 24.32
N GLU A 7 -22.01 -3.76 23.55
CA GLU A 7 -22.68 -4.03 22.27
C GLU A 7 -21.72 -4.51 21.17
N THR A 8 -20.56 -3.87 21.09
CA THR A 8 -19.52 -4.35 20.16
C THR A 8 -19.03 -5.74 20.55
N ASP A 9 -18.84 -6.01 21.84
CA ASP A 9 -18.39 -7.32 22.32
C ASP A 9 -19.50 -8.39 22.23
N LEU A 10 -20.76 -8.01 22.29
CA LEU A 10 -21.88 -8.91 22.02
C LEU A 10 -21.95 -9.35 20.55
N TYR A 11 -21.61 -8.42 19.63
CA TYR A 11 -21.62 -8.73 18.20
C TYR A 11 -20.40 -9.56 17.75
N TYR A 12 -19.19 -9.23 18.24
CA TYR A 12 -17.96 -9.87 17.78
C TYR A 12 -17.32 -10.84 18.78
N GLY A 13 -17.69 -10.80 20.05
CA GLY A 13 -16.91 -11.40 21.12
C GLY A 13 -15.84 -10.47 21.70
N ALA A 14 -15.54 -10.66 23.00
CA ALA A 14 -14.55 -9.85 23.70
C ALA A 14 -13.12 -10.16 23.21
N GLY A 15 -12.35 -9.09 22.90
CA GLY A 15 -10.95 -9.21 22.47
C GLY A 15 -10.75 -9.59 21.00
N GLU A 16 -11.80 -9.64 20.19
CA GLU A 16 -11.70 -9.92 18.76
C GLU A 16 -11.14 -8.73 17.98
N LEU A 17 -10.31 -9.03 16.96
CA LEU A 17 -9.69 -8.01 16.11
C LEU A 17 -10.72 -7.11 15.43
N ALA A 18 -11.87 -7.66 15.02
CA ALA A 18 -12.94 -6.91 14.38
C ALA A 18 -13.52 -5.84 15.32
N ALA A 19 -13.72 -6.16 16.61
CA ALA A 19 -14.18 -5.23 17.64
C ALA A 19 -13.20 -4.06 17.82
N ASP A 20 -11.89 -4.34 17.87
CA ASP A 20 -10.86 -3.31 18.03
C ASP A 20 -10.76 -2.40 16.80
N VAL A 21 -10.87 -2.96 15.60
CA VAL A 21 -10.89 -2.19 14.35
C VAL A 21 -12.15 -1.31 14.28
N LEU A 22 -13.32 -1.84 14.66
CA LEU A 22 -14.55 -1.06 14.67
C LEU A 22 -14.42 0.14 15.60
N ARG A 23 -14.01 -0.09 16.86
CA ARG A 23 -13.84 0.96 17.89
C ARG A 23 -12.82 2.01 17.49
N SER A 24 -11.69 1.59 16.96
CA SER A 24 -10.58 2.50 16.67
C SER A 24 -10.74 3.30 15.40
N LYS A 25 -11.56 2.82 14.42
CA LYS A 25 -11.58 3.39 13.07
C LYS A 25 -12.94 3.88 12.59
N TYR A 26 -14.05 3.37 13.13
CA TYR A 26 -15.36 3.60 12.53
C TYR A 26 -16.40 4.20 13.45
N LEU A 27 -16.38 3.89 14.76
CA LEU A 27 -17.33 4.45 15.70
C LEU A 27 -17.15 5.96 15.88
N ALA A 28 -18.24 6.69 15.78
CA ALA A 28 -18.31 8.10 16.17
C ALA A 28 -18.40 8.26 17.70
N PRO A 29 -18.08 9.44 18.25
CA PRO A 29 -18.30 9.69 19.66
C PRO A 29 -19.76 9.46 20.04
N GLY A 30 -20.00 8.57 20.97
CA GLY A 30 -21.34 8.20 21.40
C GLY A 30 -21.85 6.87 20.87
N GLU A 31 -21.29 6.38 19.78
CA GLU A 31 -21.64 5.07 19.20
C GLU A 31 -21.08 3.90 19.98
N THR A 32 -21.78 2.78 19.98
CA THR A 32 -21.53 1.59 20.81
C THR A 32 -21.24 0.33 20.00
N GLY A 33 -21.75 0.26 18.77
CA GLY A 33 -21.60 -0.93 17.95
C GLY A 33 -21.92 -0.73 16.47
N PRO A 34 -21.95 -1.82 15.68
CA PRO A 34 -22.21 -1.76 14.24
C PRO A 34 -23.57 -1.14 13.89
N TYR A 35 -24.58 -1.39 14.73
CA TYR A 35 -25.93 -0.88 14.51
C TYR A 35 -25.96 0.65 14.39
N ASP A 36 -25.25 1.34 15.28
CA ASP A 36 -25.18 2.81 15.27
C ASP A 36 -24.54 3.32 13.96
N ILE A 37 -23.50 2.61 13.46
CA ILE A 37 -22.89 2.96 12.17
C ILE A 37 -23.88 2.79 11.02
N TRP A 38 -24.61 1.65 10.99
CA TRP A 38 -25.58 1.41 9.92
C TRP A 38 -26.69 2.45 9.93
N GLU A 39 -27.20 2.80 11.11
CA GLU A 39 -28.20 3.85 11.26
C GLU A 39 -27.68 5.22 10.81
N ARG A 40 -26.53 5.66 11.30
CA ARG A 40 -25.90 6.94 10.95
C ARG A 40 -25.65 7.05 9.46
N VAL A 41 -25.03 6.03 8.85
CA VAL A 41 -24.70 6.03 7.42
C VAL A 41 -25.95 6.00 6.56
N ALA A 42 -26.97 5.17 6.90
CA ALA A 42 -28.24 5.12 6.19
C ALA A 42 -28.96 6.48 6.22
N ARG A 43 -29.03 7.14 7.40
CA ARG A 43 -29.64 8.48 7.52
C ARG A 43 -28.89 9.54 6.72
N ALA A 44 -27.56 9.50 6.75
CA ALA A 44 -26.74 10.45 6.01
C ALA A 44 -26.96 10.31 4.49
N MET A 45 -26.96 9.10 3.97
CA MET A 45 -27.14 8.88 2.53
C MET A 45 -28.57 9.16 2.06
N SER A 46 -29.59 8.76 2.84
CA SER A 46 -30.98 9.02 2.49
C SER A 46 -31.36 10.51 2.54
N SER A 47 -30.55 11.36 3.20
CA SER A 47 -30.82 12.79 3.32
C SER A 47 -30.79 13.56 1.99
N VAL A 48 -30.17 13.00 0.94
CA VAL A 48 -30.12 13.60 -0.39
C VAL A 48 -31.24 13.12 -1.30
N GLU A 49 -32.09 12.22 -0.82
CA GLU A 49 -33.22 11.66 -1.55
C GLU A 49 -34.53 12.41 -1.23
N ALA A 50 -35.40 12.53 -2.23
CA ALA A 50 -36.71 13.20 -2.08
C ALA A 50 -37.62 12.46 -1.08
N ASP A 51 -37.61 11.10 -1.11
CA ASP A 51 -38.27 10.25 -0.12
C ASP A 51 -37.27 9.68 0.86
N SER A 52 -36.72 10.54 1.71
CA SER A 52 -35.67 10.24 2.66
C SER A 52 -36.01 9.07 3.60
N GLU A 53 -37.28 8.97 4.08
CA GLU A 53 -37.70 7.90 5.00
C GLU A 53 -37.80 6.54 4.32
N ARG A 54 -38.23 6.48 3.07
CA ARG A 54 -38.19 5.24 2.28
C ARG A 54 -36.77 4.79 2.09
N TRP A 55 -35.88 5.67 1.61
CA TRP A 55 -34.50 5.33 1.31
C TRP A 55 -33.68 5.08 2.55
N TYR A 56 -34.02 5.69 3.70
CA TYR A 56 -33.41 5.31 4.98
C TYR A 56 -33.64 3.82 5.30
N ARG A 57 -34.86 3.31 5.11
CA ARG A 57 -35.17 1.91 5.37
C ARG A 57 -34.42 0.96 4.42
N GLU A 58 -34.43 1.28 3.12
CA GLU A 58 -33.71 0.52 2.11
C GLU A 58 -32.19 0.52 2.35
N PHE A 59 -31.60 1.67 2.70
CA PHE A 59 -30.17 1.77 2.99
C PHE A 59 -29.79 1.13 4.33
N PHE A 60 -30.67 1.20 5.32
CA PHE A 60 -30.45 0.48 6.58
C PHE A 60 -30.45 -1.04 6.35
N GLU A 61 -31.42 -1.57 5.60
CA GLU A 61 -31.46 -3.00 5.24
C GLU A 61 -30.24 -3.42 4.42
N LEU A 62 -29.78 -2.56 3.51
CA LEU A 62 -28.57 -2.76 2.72
C LEU A 62 -27.34 -2.93 3.62
N LEU A 63 -27.20 -2.09 4.64
CA LEU A 63 -26.03 -2.04 5.53
C LEU A 63 -26.09 -3.08 6.65
N PHE A 64 -27.30 -3.50 7.01
CA PHE A 64 -27.53 -4.39 8.15
C PHE A 64 -26.76 -5.72 8.01
N ASP A 65 -26.09 -6.11 9.08
CA ASP A 65 -25.24 -7.31 9.16
C ASP A 65 -24.15 -7.34 8.07
N PHE A 66 -23.66 -6.16 7.65
CA PHE A 66 -22.65 -6.03 6.61
C PHE A 66 -22.97 -6.80 5.32
N ARG A 67 -24.24 -6.83 4.90
CA ARG A 67 -24.64 -7.30 3.56
C ARG A 67 -23.98 -6.49 2.46
N PHE A 68 -23.77 -5.22 2.74
CA PHE A 68 -22.97 -4.30 1.94
C PHE A 68 -21.98 -3.57 2.85
N VAL A 69 -20.72 -3.54 2.45
CA VAL A 69 -19.63 -2.89 3.15
C VAL A 69 -19.25 -1.63 2.39
N PRO A 70 -19.73 -0.44 2.78
CA PRO A 70 -19.31 0.80 2.15
C PRO A 70 -17.81 1.01 2.30
N GLY A 71 -17.20 1.77 1.41
CA GLY A 71 -15.81 2.17 1.53
C GLY A 71 -15.49 2.71 2.92
N GLY A 72 -14.33 2.41 3.45
CA GLY A 72 -13.98 2.78 4.82
C GLY A 72 -14.11 4.28 5.12
N ARG A 73 -14.06 5.13 4.09
CA ARG A 73 -14.30 6.57 4.21
C ARG A 73 -15.77 6.90 4.42
N VAL A 74 -16.66 6.18 3.78
CA VAL A 74 -18.11 6.32 3.97
C VAL A 74 -18.50 5.91 5.38
N MET A 75 -18.05 4.71 5.83
CA MET A 75 -18.30 4.25 7.20
C MET A 75 -17.76 5.20 8.27
N HIS A 76 -16.57 5.78 8.02
CA HIS A 76 -15.94 6.72 8.96
C HIS A 76 -16.59 8.09 8.96
N GLY A 77 -16.95 8.64 7.78
CA GLY A 77 -17.20 10.06 7.60
C GLY A 77 -18.66 10.44 7.38
N ALA A 78 -19.53 9.53 6.91
CA ALA A 78 -20.92 9.83 6.66
C ALA A 78 -21.67 10.14 7.97
N GLY A 79 -22.45 11.23 8.00
CA GLY A 79 -23.22 11.63 9.17
C GLY A 79 -22.41 12.14 10.37
N ARG A 80 -21.11 12.43 10.19
CA ARG A 80 -20.24 12.99 11.25
C ARG A 80 -20.41 14.50 11.33
N ASP A 81 -21.29 14.97 12.21
CA ASP A 81 -21.49 16.39 12.49
C ASP A 81 -20.55 16.92 13.59
N ASP A 82 -19.86 16.02 14.31
CA ASP A 82 -18.88 16.32 15.34
C ASP A 82 -17.51 16.76 14.79
N ALA A 83 -17.27 16.61 13.50
CA ALA A 83 -16.00 16.95 12.88
C ALA A 83 -15.95 18.44 12.50
N ILE A 84 -14.91 19.16 12.96
CA ILE A 84 -14.63 20.56 12.58
C ILE A 84 -14.45 20.68 11.06
N ARG A 85 -13.91 19.65 10.43
CA ARG A 85 -13.78 19.53 8.97
C ARG A 85 -14.28 18.16 8.57
N LYS A 86 -15.30 18.10 7.73
CA LYS A 86 -15.84 16.83 7.25
C LYS A 86 -14.80 16.13 6.38
N PRO A 87 -14.49 14.83 6.65
CA PRO A 87 -13.60 14.04 5.80
C PRO A 87 -14.29 13.79 4.45
N THR A 88 -13.49 13.57 3.39
CA THR A 88 -14.06 13.07 2.14
C THR A 88 -14.58 11.65 2.31
N LEU A 89 -15.67 11.33 1.61
CA LEU A 89 -16.21 9.96 1.51
C LEU A 89 -15.64 9.18 0.33
N SER A 90 -14.88 9.85 -0.57
CA SER A 90 -14.20 9.18 -1.67
C SER A 90 -12.83 8.65 -1.22
N ASN A 91 -12.49 7.45 -1.68
CA ASN A 91 -11.24 6.78 -1.36
C ASN A 91 -10.13 7.11 -2.36
N CYS A 92 -10.48 7.25 -3.64
CA CYS A 92 -9.61 7.14 -4.79
C CYS A 92 -9.63 8.44 -5.61
N TYR A 93 -8.45 8.97 -5.92
CA TYR A 93 -8.28 10.19 -6.70
C TYR A 93 -7.12 10.03 -7.67
N VAL A 94 -7.15 10.76 -8.78
CA VAL A 94 -5.97 11.01 -9.62
C VAL A 94 -5.72 12.50 -9.69
N ILE A 95 -4.51 12.91 -9.31
CA ILE A 95 -4.02 14.29 -9.42
C ILE A 95 -2.91 14.30 -10.47
N PRO A 96 -3.10 14.98 -11.60
CA PRO A 96 -2.12 14.99 -12.69
C PRO A 96 -0.96 15.94 -12.40
N ILE A 97 0.18 15.68 -13.04
CA ILE A 97 1.15 16.73 -13.33
C ILE A 97 0.67 17.38 -14.63
N GLU A 98 0.20 18.63 -14.56
CA GLU A 98 -0.43 19.30 -15.71
C GLU A 98 0.58 19.74 -16.78
N GLU A 99 1.84 20.00 -16.38
CA GLU A 99 2.91 20.43 -17.27
C GLU A 99 4.28 19.92 -16.82
N ASP A 100 5.19 19.74 -17.77
CA ASP A 100 6.58 19.36 -17.52
C ASP A 100 7.41 20.57 -17.04
N SER A 101 7.13 21.00 -15.79
CA SER A 101 7.78 22.13 -15.11
C SER A 101 7.90 21.86 -13.62
N LEU A 102 8.76 22.62 -12.92
CA LEU A 102 8.82 22.58 -11.45
C LEU A 102 7.49 23.03 -10.84
N GLU A 103 6.87 24.05 -11.41
CA GLU A 103 5.57 24.55 -10.99
C GLU A 103 4.51 23.45 -11.08
N GLY A 104 4.46 22.68 -12.19
CA GLY A 104 3.54 21.56 -12.36
C GLY A 104 3.78 20.45 -11.35
N ILE A 105 5.04 20.07 -11.11
CA ILE A 105 5.42 19.04 -10.12
C ILE A 105 4.99 19.47 -8.71
N TYR A 106 5.38 20.66 -8.26
CA TYR A 106 5.08 21.11 -6.89
C TYR A 106 3.58 21.41 -6.69
N ARG A 107 2.87 21.86 -7.75
CA ARG A 107 1.41 21.99 -7.71
C ARG A 107 0.74 20.64 -7.51
N CYS A 108 1.14 19.60 -8.25
CA CYS A 108 0.64 18.24 -8.06
C CYS A 108 0.89 17.72 -6.64
N ILE A 109 2.09 17.95 -6.07
CA ILE A 109 2.42 17.59 -4.69
C ILE A 109 1.51 18.32 -3.70
N TYR A 110 1.32 19.63 -3.87
CA TYR A 110 0.44 20.43 -3.03
C TYR A 110 -1.01 19.96 -3.09
N GLU A 111 -1.56 19.77 -4.29
CA GLU A 111 -2.94 19.34 -4.51
C GLU A 111 -3.15 17.91 -3.95
N SER A 112 -2.17 17.02 -4.10
CA SER A 112 -2.15 15.68 -3.49
C SER A 112 -2.17 15.78 -1.97
N ALA A 113 -1.38 16.66 -1.37
CA ALA A 113 -1.39 16.87 0.08
C ALA A 113 -2.75 17.38 0.59
N MET A 114 -3.46 18.20 -0.19
CA MET A 114 -4.82 18.63 0.15
C MET A 114 -5.81 17.46 0.15
N VAL A 115 -5.65 16.51 -0.79
CA VAL A 115 -6.44 15.27 -0.82
C VAL A 115 -6.09 14.36 0.37
N TYR A 116 -4.80 14.14 0.67
CA TYR A 116 -4.38 13.34 1.83
C TYR A 116 -4.94 13.88 3.15
N ARG A 117 -4.94 15.19 3.33
CA ARG A 117 -5.51 15.86 4.50
C ARG A 117 -6.99 15.51 4.72
N THR A 118 -7.76 15.27 3.66
CA THR A 118 -9.16 14.83 3.74
C THR A 118 -9.31 13.32 3.80
N GLY A 119 -8.20 12.59 3.65
CA GLY A 119 -8.12 11.14 3.78
C GLY A 119 -8.22 10.36 2.48
N GLY A 120 -8.18 11.01 1.31
CA GLY A 120 -8.15 10.34 0.01
C GLY A 120 -6.77 9.76 -0.31
N GLY A 121 -6.74 8.71 -1.15
CA GLY A 121 -5.53 8.18 -1.78
C GLY A 121 -5.37 8.73 -3.20
N VAL A 122 -4.15 8.98 -3.64
CA VAL A 122 -3.84 9.65 -4.90
C VAL A 122 -3.03 8.76 -5.83
N GLY A 123 -3.33 8.80 -7.14
CA GLY A 123 -2.47 8.32 -8.20
C GLY A 123 -1.95 9.47 -9.06
N THR A 124 -0.72 9.35 -9.53
CA THR A 124 -0.06 10.34 -10.38
C THR A 124 0.79 9.64 -11.44
N ASP A 125 0.65 10.03 -12.70
CA ASP A 125 1.51 9.57 -13.78
C ASP A 125 2.69 10.50 -13.99
N LEU A 126 3.90 9.92 -14.09
CA LEU A 126 5.14 10.65 -14.27
C LEU A 126 5.60 10.75 -15.73
N SER A 127 4.87 10.13 -16.65
CA SER A 127 5.29 9.98 -18.06
C SER A 127 5.32 11.31 -18.82
N ILE A 128 4.64 12.34 -18.33
CA ILE A 128 4.69 13.69 -18.91
C ILE A 128 6.05 14.36 -18.70
N LEU A 129 6.76 14.01 -17.62
CA LEU A 129 8.02 14.65 -17.25
C LEU A 129 9.15 14.26 -18.21
N ARG A 130 9.98 15.22 -18.57
CA ARG A 130 11.15 14.99 -19.42
C ARG A 130 12.15 14.03 -18.78
N PRO A 131 12.79 13.17 -19.59
CA PRO A 131 13.75 12.19 -19.10
C PRO A 131 15.08 12.83 -18.65
N ALA A 132 15.88 12.03 -17.94
CA ALA A 132 17.23 12.41 -17.56
C ALA A 132 18.10 12.81 -18.76
N GLY A 133 18.84 13.92 -18.61
CA GLY A 133 19.68 14.46 -19.66
C GLY A 133 18.97 15.30 -20.72
N ALA A 134 17.62 15.32 -20.76
CA ALA A 134 16.89 16.19 -21.66
C ALA A 134 17.17 17.68 -21.33
N PRO A 135 17.26 18.57 -22.34
CA PRO A 135 17.51 19.99 -22.14
C PRO A 135 16.44 20.63 -21.25
N VAL A 136 16.84 21.51 -20.34
CA VAL A 136 15.92 22.26 -19.47
C VAL A 136 15.79 23.71 -19.95
N ASN A 137 16.87 24.49 -19.83
CA ASN A 137 16.97 25.89 -20.27
C ASN A 137 18.43 26.31 -20.33
N ALA A 138 18.70 27.60 -20.54
CA ALA A 138 20.05 28.11 -20.70
C ALA A 138 20.94 27.95 -19.45
N THR A 139 20.38 27.71 -18.27
CA THR A 139 21.11 27.64 -17.00
C THR A 139 21.41 26.22 -16.51
N VAL A 140 20.68 25.22 -17.02
CA VAL A 140 20.84 23.81 -16.62
C VAL A 140 21.01 22.96 -17.85
N ALA A 141 22.16 22.29 -17.98
CA ALA A 141 22.52 21.50 -19.16
C ALA A 141 21.65 20.26 -19.38
N GLY A 142 21.03 19.70 -18.35
CA GLY A 142 20.16 18.52 -18.46
C GLY A 142 19.27 18.28 -17.26
N SER A 143 18.11 17.69 -17.51
CA SER A 143 17.14 17.28 -16.49
C SER A 143 17.71 16.16 -15.61
N PRO A 144 17.38 16.12 -14.30
CA PRO A 144 17.67 14.98 -13.45
C PRO A 144 16.81 13.75 -13.79
N GLY A 145 15.74 13.93 -14.59
CA GLY A 145 14.77 12.93 -15.00
C GLY A 145 13.57 12.79 -14.07
N ALA A 146 12.51 12.17 -14.60
CA ALA A 146 11.22 12.00 -13.91
C ALA A 146 11.36 11.28 -12.56
N THR A 147 12.18 10.24 -12.49
CA THR A 147 12.39 9.43 -11.28
C THR A 147 13.05 10.17 -10.13
N SER A 148 13.72 11.29 -10.39
CA SER A 148 14.39 12.08 -9.36
C SER A 148 13.40 12.78 -8.42
N PHE A 149 12.17 13.01 -8.87
CA PHE A 149 11.12 13.67 -8.09
C PHE A 149 10.28 12.69 -7.27
N MET A 150 10.36 11.37 -7.51
CA MET A 150 9.54 10.36 -6.83
C MET A 150 9.68 10.41 -5.30
N ASN A 151 10.88 10.74 -4.80
CA ASN A 151 11.10 10.85 -3.36
C ASN A 151 10.30 12.01 -2.73
N LEU A 152 10.13 13.13 -3.43
CA LEU A 152 9.32 14.26 -2.93
C LEU A 152 7.85 13.86 -2.77
N PHE A 153 7.29 13.15 -3.76
CA PHE A 153 5.94 12.61 -3.68
C PHE A 153 5.80 11.61 -2.52
N SER A 154 6.76 10.69 -2.39
CA SER A 154 6.79 9.68 -1.33
C SER A 154 6.84 10.32 0.06
N GLU A 155 7.73 11.29 0.30
CA GLU A 155 7.84 11.96 1.60
C GLU A 155 6.64 12.86 1.91
N SER A 156 6.06 13.54 0.92
CA SER A 156 4.80 14.27 1.10
C SER A 156 3.69 13.35 1.59
N THR A 157 3.59 12.15 1.00
CA THR A 157 2.60 11.12 1.40
C THR A 157 2.82 10.63 2.83
N ASN A 158 4.09 10.46 3.24
CA ASN A 158 4.45 10.05 4.59
C ASN A 158 4.13 11.14 5.63
N THR A 159 4.39 12.39 5.27
CA THR A 159 4.27 13.54 6.17
C THR A 159 2.82 13.91 6.43
N VAL A 160 1.97 13.88 5.38
CA VAL A 160 0.56 14.27 5.52
C VAL A 160 -0.28 13.06 5.90
N SER A 161 -0.72 13.03 7.15
CA SER A 161 -1.58 11.97 7.68
C SER A 161 -2.85 12.53 8.30
N GLN A 162 -3.92 11.73 8.33
CA GLN A 162 -5.16 12.06 9.02
C GLN A 162 -5.45 10.99 10.10
N ALA A 163 -5.56 11.41 11.35
CA ALA A 163 -5.90 10.55 12.50
C ALA A 163 -5.10 9.23 12.53
N GLY A 164 -3.77 9.30 12.36
CA GLY A 164 -2.88 8.14 12.37
C GLY A 164 -2.90 7.29 11.09
N ARG A 165 -3.64 7.69 10.05
CA ARG A 165 -3.60 7.08 8.71
C ARG A 165 -2.72 7.93 7.80
N ARG A 166 -1.65 7.35 7.27
CA ARG A 166 -0.80 7.98 6.25
C ARG A 166 -1.57 8.14 4.94
N GLY A 167 -1.15 9.08 4.10
CA GLY A 167 -1.57 9.15 2.72
C GLY A 167 -1.29 7.83 1.99
N ALA A 168 -1.96 7.60 0.88
CA ALA A 168 -1.69 6.49 -0.02
C ALA A 168 -1.41 7.04 -1.42
N LEU A 169 -0.35 6.56 -2.06
CA LEU A 169 0.12 7.07 -3.34
C LEU A 169 0.40 5.93 -4.33
N MET A 170 -0.01 6.10 -5.58
CA MET A 170 0.44 5.34 -6.74
C MET A 170 1.24 6.27 -7.64
N LEU A 171 2.42 5.85 -8.03
CA LEU A 171 3.19 6.47 -9.11
C LEU A 171 3.22 5.52 -10.30
N THR A 172 2.80 6.02 -11.46
CA THR A 172 2.83 5.26 -12.72
C THR A 172 3.82 5.85 -13.70
N MET A 173 4.32 5.02 -14.61
CA MET A 173 5.13 5.45 -15.75
C MET A 173 4.87 4.52 -16.93
N ARG A 174 4.74 5.09 -18.13
CA ARG A 174 4.62 4.33 -19.37
C ARG A 174 5.89 3.55 -19.67
N VAL A 175 5.73 2.34 -20.17
CA VAL A 175 6.84 1.43 -20.47
C VAL A 175 7.79 1.98 -21.58
N ASP A 176 7.29 2.88 -22.43
CA ASP A 176 8.08 3.55 -23.47
C ASP A 176 8.81 4.82 -23.02
N HIS A 177 8.72 5.21 -21.72
CA HIS A 177 9.42 6.38 -21.21
C HIS A 177 10.94 6.13 -21.09
N PRO A 178 11.83 7.08 -21.47
CA PRO A 178 13.28 6.87 -21.41
C PRO A 178 13.86 6.59 -20.01
N ASP A 179 13.20 7.02 -18.94
CA ASP A 179 13.62 6.74 -17.55
C ASP A 179 13.03 5.44 -16.98
N ILE A 180 12.34 4.62 -17.80
CA ILE A 180 11.59 3.46 -17.31
C ILE A 180 12.44 2.44 -16.55
N GLU A 181 13.67 2.16 -16.98
CA GLU A 181 14.54 1.21 -16.29
C GLU A 181 14.88 1.68 -14.86
N ARG A 182 15.06 2.99 -14.67
CA ARG A 182 15.28 3.58 -13.34
C ARG A 182 14.02 3.51 -12.49
N PHE A 183 12.85 3.72 -13.11
CA PHE A 183 11.56 3.61 -12.45
C PHE A 183 11.32 2.18 -11.94
N ILE A 184 11.54 1.17 -12.78
CA ILE A 184 11.38 -0.25 -12.42
C ILE A 184 12.25 -0.62 -11.22
N ARG A 185 13.50 -0.16 -11.19
CA ARG A 185 14.48 -0.51 -10.15
C ARG A 185 14.35 0.32 -8.86
N ILE A 186 13.46 1.32 -8.81
CA ILE A 186 13.46 2.33 -7.75
C ILE A 186 13.26 1.76 -6.34
N LYS A 187 12.53 0.65 -6.21
CA LYS A 187 12.29 -0.03 -4.93
C LYS A 187 13.47 -0.86 -4.46
N ASN A 188 14.25 -1.38 -5.39
CA ASN A 188 15.38 -2.28 -5.15
C ASN A 188 16.73 -1.54 -5.19
N ASP A 189 16.77 -0.26 -5.56
CA ASP A 189 17.99 0.56 -5.57
C ASP A 189 18.34 0.99 -4.14
N THR A 190 19.35 0.33 -3.55
CA THR A 190 19.84 0.63 -2.21
C THR A 190 20.70 1.88 -2.14
N SER A 191 21.20 2.40 -3.29
CA SER A 191 22.10 3.55 -3.37
C SER A 191 21.40 4.91 -3.24
N ARG A 192 20.05 4.95 -3.33
CA ARG A 192 19.24 6.16 -3.30
C ARG A 192 18.27 6.18 -2.13
N ARG A 193 17.75 7.38 -1.79
CA ARG A 193 16.64 7.49 -0.84
C ARG A 193 15.47 6.67 -1.35
N LYS A 194 15.05 5.67 -0.56
CA LYS A 194 14.00 4.72 -0.92
C LYS A 194 12.66 5.43 -1.07
N VAL A 195 11.98 5.19 -2.17
CA VAL A 195 10.56 5.55 -2.37
C VAL A 195 9.72 4.54 -1.59
N GLN A 196 9.50 4.78 -0.30
CA GLN A 196 8.88 3.81 0.63
C GLN A 196 7.35 3.96 0.70
N TYR A 197 6.83 5.18 0.52
CA TYR A 197 5.44 5.53 0.80
C TYR A 197 4.61 5.72 -0.47
N ALA A 198 5.05 5.14 -1.58
CA ALA A 198 4.32 5.09 -2.84
C ALA A 198 4.34 3.67 -3.38
N ASN A 199 3.23 3.20 -3.93
CA ASN A 199 3.21 2.05 -4.82
C ASN A 199 3.70 2.49 -6.20
N VAL A 200 4.35 1.61 -6.94
CA VAL A 200 4.83 1.89 -8.29
C VAL A 200 4.29 0.85 -9.27
N SER A 201 3.80 1.31 -10.43
CA SER A 201 3.28 0.42 -11.48
C SER A 201 3.68 0.89 -12.87
N VAL A 202 4.02 -0.05 -13.74
CA VAL A 202 4.37 0.22 -15.14
C VAL A 202 3.11 0.13 -16.00
N LEU A 203 2.89 1.16 -16.84
CA LEU A 203 1.81 1.17 -17.83
C LEU A 203 2.30 0.46 -19.09
N ILE A 204 1.86 -0.78 -19.28
CA ILE A 204 2.25 -1.68 -20.37
C ILE A 204 1.34 -1.46 -21.58
N THR A 205 1.94 -1.31 -22.77
CA THR A 205 1.21 -1.15 -24.04
C THR A 205 1.15 -2.46 -24.84
N HIS A 206 0.16 -2.58 -25.72
CA HIS A 206 0.08 -3.70 -26.67
C HIS A 206 1.32 -3.78 -27.57
N GLU A 207 1.86 -2.62 -28.02
CA GLU A 207 3.10 -2.54 -28.80
C GLU A 207 4.26 -3.22 -28.06
N PHE A 208 4.39 -2.93 -26.75
CA PHE A 208 5.44 -3.53 -25.93
C PHE A 208 5.24 -5.04 -25.75
N MET A 209 4.03 -5.50 -25.41
CA MET A 209 3.76 -6.94 -25.24
C MET A 209 4.00 -7.72 -26.53
N GLN A 210 3.64 -7.16 -27.68
CA GLN A 210 3.94 -7.77 -28.96
C GLN A 210 5.45 -7.79 -29.26
N ALA A 211 6.18 -6.71 -28.92
CA ALA A 211 7.63 -6.67 -29.06
C ALA A 211 8.34 -7.68 -28.13
N VAL A 212 7.80 -7.93 -26.93
CA VAL A 212 8.30 -8.99 -26.02
C VAL A 212 8.10 -10.38 -26.60
N LYS A 213 6.89 -10.67 -27.14
CA LYS A 213 6.59 -11.96 -27.77
C LYS A 213 7.49 -12.25 -28.95
N ASP A 214 7.71 -11.26 -29.80
CA ASP A 214 8.50 -11.39 -31.03
C ASP A 214 10.00 -11.19 -30.83
N ASP A 215 10.44 -10.91 -29.60
CA ASP A 215 11.83 -10.55 -29.23
C ASP A 215 12.40 -9.42 -30.11
N ARG A 216 11.60 -8.36 -30.31
CA ARG A 216 11.96 -7.22 -31.18
C ARG A 216 12.56 -6.05 -30.39
N PRO A 217 13.29 -5.15 -31.06
CA PRO A 217 13.63 -3.84 -30.51
C PRO A 217 12.39 -3.03 -30.15
N PHE A 218 12.50 -2.23 -29.10
CA PHE A 218 11.44 -1.35 -28.60
C PHE A 218 12.00 0.05 -28.33
N ASP A 219 11.34 1.07 -28.82
CA ASP A 219 11.76 2.45 -28.71
C ASP A 219 11.28 3.10 -27.42
N LEU A 220 12.20 3.69 -26.67
CA LEU A 220 11.90 4.57 -25.56
C LEU A 220 11.74 5.99 -26.08
N ARG A 221 10.55 6.58 -25.90
CA ARG A 221 10.09 7.82 -26.55
C ARG A 221 9.60 8.85 -25.53
N TRP A 222 9.90 10.11 -25.79
CA TRP A 222 9.32 11.23 -25.04
C TRP A 222 9.23 12.45 -25.95
N GLY A 223 8.12 13.22 -25.86
CA GLY A 223 7.92 14.43 -26.67
C GLY A 223 8.00 14.18 -28.19
N GLY A 224 7.56 13.01 -28.65
CA GLY A 224 7.59 12.63 -30.08
C GLY A 224 8.98 12.22 -30.59
N ARG A 225 9.98 12.07 -29.73
CA ARG A 225 11.34 11.67 -30.07
C ARG A 225 11.71 10.34 -29.48
N THR A 226 12.40 9.49 -30.21
CA THR A 226 13.08 8.30 -29.71
C THR A 226 14.40 8.73 -29.07
N PHE A 227 14.55 8.42 -27.79
CA PHE A 227 15.78 8.69 -27.01
C PHE A 227 16.74 7.50 -27.07
N ARG A 228 16.19 6.31 -27.04
CA ARG A 228 16.94 5.06 -27.02
C ARG A 228 16.08 3.91 -27.51
N THR A 229 16.68 2.93 -28.15
CA THR A 229 16.05 1.65 -28.51
C THR A 229 16.66 0.56 -27.61
N VAL A 230 15.81 -0.27 -27.03
CA VAL A 230 16.18 -1.39 -26.14
C VAL A 230 15.62 -2.70 -26.67
N ARG A 231 16.12 -3.85 -26.20
CA ARG A 231 15.47 -5.14 -26.44
C ARG A 231 14.24 -5.24 -25.54
N ALA A 232 13.06 -5.44 -26.13
CA ALA A 232 11.81 -5.52 -25.35
C ALA A 232 11.86 -6.63 -24.30
N ARG A 233 12.44 -7.79 -24.63
CA ARG A 233 12.58 -8.93 -23.73
C ARG A 233 13.52 -8.64 -22.56
N GLU A 234 14.59 -7.87 -22.75
CA GLU A 234 15.49 -7.48 -21.66
C GLU A 234 14.80 -6.52 -20.67
N LEU A 235 14.01 -5.57 -21.20
CA LEU A 235 13.23 -4.67 -20.36
C LEU A 235 12.13 -5.45 -19.60
N TRP A 236 11.48 -6.41 -20.27
CA TRP A 236 10.50 -7.31 -19.64
C TRP A 236 11.14 -8.11 -18.49
N ASN A 237 12.27 -8.74 -18.72
CA ASN A 237 13.00 -9.49 -17.70
C ASN A 237 13.33 -8.59 -16.49
N THR A 238 13.73 -7.32 -16.75
CA THR A 238 13.98 -6.35 -15.68
C THR A 238 12.72 -6.07 -14.84
N ILE A 239 11.53 -5.98 -15.46
CA ILE A 239 10.25 -5.82 -14.75
C ILE A 239 10.00 -7.05 -13.87
N VAL A 240 10.10 -8.25 -14.44
CA VAL A 240 9.87 -9.52 -13.75
C VAL A 240 10.83 -9.72 -12.58
N GLU A 241 12.12 -9.50 -12.77
CA GLU A 241 13.15 -9.60 -11.72
C GLU A 241 12.86 -8.69 -10.52
N ASN A 242 12.46 -7.44 -10.79
CA ASN A 242 12.17 -6.48 -9.72
C ASN A 242 10.85 -6.80 -9.02
N ALA A 243 9.81 -7.22 -9.74
CA ALA A 243 8.55 -7.67 -9.15
C ALA A 243 8.75 -8.93 -8.29
N HIS A 244 9.53 -9.89 -8.76
CA HIS A 244 9.90 -11.09 -7.98
C HIS A 244 10.68 -10.73 -6.68
N ALA A 245 11.59 -9.76 -6.76
CA ALA A 245 12.43 -9.37 -5.62
C ALA A 245 11.66 -8.58 -4.54
N SER A 246 10.69 -7.73 -4.90
CA SER A 246 10.05 -6.78 -3.97
C SER A 246 8.54 -6.65 -4.12
N ALA A 247 7.88 -7.50 -4.95
CA ALA A 247 6.47 -7.38 -5.33
C ALA A 247 6.11 -6.03 -6.02
N GLU A 248 7.11 -5.30 -6.51
CA GLU A 248 6.97 -4.05 -7.27
C GLU A 248 8.06 -3.97 -8.35
N PRO A 249 7.74 -3.39 -9.55
CA PRO A 249 6.50 -2.69 -9.88
C PRO A 249 5.32 -3.63 -10.16
N GLY A 250 4.10 -3.14 -9.92
CA GLY A 250 2.89 -3.74 -10.44
C GLY A 250 2.80 -3.55 -11.96
N ILE A 251 1.95 -4.34 -12.62
CA ILE A 251 1.69 -4.23 -14.06
C ILE A 251 0.26 -3.77 -14.29
N ILE A 252 0.11 -2.73 -15.13
CA ILE A 252 -1.17 -2.24 -15.63
C ILE A 252 -1.14 -2.35 -17.15
N PHE A 253 -2.04 -3.15 -17.73
CA PHE A 253 -2.21 -3.28 -19.18
C PHE A 253 -2.99 -2.08 -19.70
N TRP A 254 -2.24 -1.02 -20.02
CA TRP A 254 -2.78 0.32 -20.20
C TRP A 254 -3.71 0.44 -21.38
N ASP A 255 -3.37 -0.17 -22.52
CA ASP A 255 -4.20 -0.09 -23.71
C ASP A 255 -5.51 -0.87 -23.50
N THR A 256 -5.45 -2.07 -22.88
CA THR A 256 -6.66 -2.82 -22.47
C THR A 256 -7.54 -1.97 -21.53
N MET A 257 -6.93 -1.30 -20.55
CA MET A 257 -7.66 -0.46 -19.61
C MET A 257 -8.38 0.70 -20.31
N ARG A 258 -7.72 1.35 -21.28
CA ARG A 258 -8.29 2.44 -22.09
C ARG A 258 -9.39 1.98 -23.03
N GLU A 259 -9.21 0.85 -23.70
CA GLU A 259 -10.19 0.27 -24.63
C GLU A 259 -11.53 -0.08 -23.94
N TYR A 260 -11.48 -0.47 -22.68
CA TYR A 260 -12.65 -0.79 -21.84
C TYR A 260 -13.16 0.41 -21.03
N HIS A 261 -12.52 1.59 -21.13
CA HIS A 261 -12.95 2.77 -20.40
C HIS A 261 -14.15 3.44 -21.09
N ASN A 262 -15.23 3.63 -20.33
CA ASN A 262 -16.51 4.09 -20.87
C ASN A 262 -16.50 5.54 -21.38
N VAL A 263 -15.65 6.41 -20.83
CA VAL A 263 -15.62 7.84 -21.17
C VAL A 263 -14.26 8.32 -21.71
N GLU A 264 -13.47 7.41 -22.29
CA GLU A 264 -12.17 7.75 -22.88
C GLU A 264 -12.26 8.86 -23.95
N TYR A 265 -13.39 8.97 -24.63
CA TYR A 265 -13.68 9.98 -25.67
C TYR A 265 -13.79 11.41 -25.14
N ALA A 266 -14.10 11.60 -23.88
CA ALA A 266 -14.33 12.93 -23.28
C ALA A 266 -13.44 13.18 -22.05
N HIS A 267 -13.13 12.14 -21.28
CA HIS A 267 -12.37 12.22 -20.05
C HIS A 267 -11.39 11.05 -19.99
N PRO A 268 -10.31 11.09 -20.80
CA PRO A 268 -9.34 9.99 -20.90
C PRO A 268 -8.67 9.72 -19.56
N ILE A 269 -8.42 8.45 -19.27
CA ILE A 269 -7.71 8.06 -18.05
C ILE A 269 -6.24 8.51 -18.10
N THR A 270 -5.71 8.91 -16.94
CA THR A 270 -4.33 9.39 -16.79
C THR A 270 -3.49 8.54 -15.86
N SER A 271 -4.10 7.92 -14.85
CA SER A 271 -3.44 7.00 -13.92
C SER A 271 -4.49 6.12 -13.23
N THR A 272 -4.08 5.40 -12.21
CA THR A 272 -4.97 4.67 -11.32
C THR A 272 -4.86 5.19 -9.88
N ASN A 273 -5.82 4.86 -9.03
CA ASN A 273 -5.70 5.03 -7.59
C ASN A 273 -4.59 4.13 -6.99
N PRO A 274 -4.26 4.24 -5.69
CA PRO A 274 -3.15 3.51 -5.07
C PRO A 274 -3.19 1.97 -5.16
N CYS A 275 -4.37 1.38 -5.30
CA CYS A 275 -4.57 -0.06 -5.39
C CYS A 275 -4.88 -0.56 -6.81
N ALA A 276 -4.89 0.34 -7.80
CA ALA A 276 -5.10 0.08 -9.23
C ALA A 276 -6.47 -0.50 -9.64
N GLU A 277 -7.46 -0.56 -8.74
CA GLU A 277 -8.83 -0.98 -9.09
C GLU A 277 -9.63 0.10 -9.82
N GLN A 278 -9.19 1.37 -9.77
CA GLN A 278 -9.86 2.49 -10.41
C GLN A 278 -8.96 3.15 -11.45
N ALA A 279 -9.33 3.01 -12.71
CA ALA A 279 -8.77 3.79 -13.81
C ALA A 279 -9.42 5.18 -13.81
N LEU A 280 -8.66 6.23 -13.56
CA LEU A 280 -9.19 7.57 -13.33
C LEU A 280 -8.61 8.59 -14.31
N ALA A 281 -9.47 9.49 -14.75
CA ALA A 281 -9.05 10.70 -15.44
C ALA A 281 -8.54 11.75 -14.44
N SER A 282 -7.95 12.82 -14.97
CA SER A 282 -7.42 13.93 -14.15
C SER A 282 -8.50 14.54 -13.25
N TYR A 283 -8.16 14.72 -11.97
CA TYR A 283 -9.04 15.29 -10.93
C TYR A 283 -10.32 14.49 -10.64
N THR A 284 -10.47 13.29 -11.19
CA THR A 284 -11.63 12.46 -10.86
C THR A 284 -11.44 11.73 -9.54
N ALA A 285 -12.56 11.36 -8.96
CA ALA A 285 -12.61 10.58 -7.73
C ALA A 285 -13.67 9.48 -7.85
N CYS A 286 -13.49 8.41 -7.07
CA CYS A 286 -14.47 7.35 -6.96
C CYS A 286 -14.77 7.05 -5.50
N ASN A 287 -16.04 6.80 -5.19
CA ASN A 287 -16.46 6.18 -3.95
C ASN A 287 -16.67 4.67 -4.19
N LEU A 288 -16.50 3.88 -3.14
CA LEU A 288 -16.46 2.43 -3.20
C LEU A 288 -17.44 1.80 -2.23
N GLY A 289 -17.90 0.61 -2.57
CA GLY A 289 -18.64 -0.26 -1.68
C GLY A 289 -18.71 -1.66 -2.24
N SER A 290 -18.77 -2.67 -1.39
CA SER A 290 -18.70 -4.08 -1.77
C SER A 290 -19.86 -4.86 -1.16
N VAL A 291 -20.57 -5.63 -2.00
CA VAL A 291 -21.59 -6.57 -1.53
C VAL A 291 -20.90 -7.81 -0.93
N ASN A 292 -21.28 -8.20 0.27
CA ASN A 292 -20.69 -9.34 0.97
C ASN A 292 -21.41 -10.63 0.54
N LEU A 293 -20.79 -11.35 -0.38
CA LEU A 293 -21.37 -12.54 -1.00
C LEU A 293 -21.76 -13.63 0.01
N SER A 294 -21.01 -13.75 1.11
CA SER A 294 -21.29 -14.77 2.12
C SER A 294 -22.65 -14.60 2.82
N ARG A 295 -23.24 -13.40 2.75
CA ARG A 295 -24.56 -13.08 3.33
C ARG A 295 -25.74 -13.46 2.42
N PHE A 296 -25.44 -14.00 1.23
CA PHE A 296 -26.46 -14.45 0.25
C PHE A 296 -26.42 -15.94 0.00
N VAL A 297 -25.74 -16.69 0.85
CA VAL A 297 -25.80 -18.16 0.85
C VAL A 297 -26.68 -18.59 2.00
N ASN A 298 -27.79 -19.30 1.69
CA ASN A 298 -28.74 -19.79 2.68
C ASN A 298 -28.19 -21.00 3.45
N ASP A 299 -28.95 -21.50 4.43
CA ASP A 299 -28.52 -22.64 5.26
C ASP A 299 -28.47 -23.96 4.47
N ALA A 300 -29.07 -24.02 3.28
CA ALA A 300 -28.98 -25.18 2.38
C ALA A 300 -27.74 -25.12 1.46
N GLY A 301 -26.92 -24.07 1.56
CA GLY A 301 -25.75 -23.87 0.71
C GLY A 301 -26.10 -23.31 -0.67
N GLU A 302 -27.30 -22.76 -0.87
CA GLU A 302 -27.71 -22.19 -2.15
C GLU A 302 -27.54 -20.67 -2.16
N PHE A 303 -27.10 -20.10 -3.31
CA PHE A 303 -26.94 -18.67 -3.47
C PHE A 303 -28.26 -17.98 -3.83
N GLU A 304 -28.69 -17.01 -3.06
CA GLU A 304 -29.96 -16.29 -3.19
C GLU A 304 -29.89 -15.16 -4.23
N TYR A 305 -29.87 -15.49 -5.52
CA TYR A 305 -29.73 -14.54 -6.63
C TYR A 305 -30.78 -13.41 -6.62
N GLY A 306 -32.02 -13.70 -6.24
CA GLY A 306 -33.10 -12.70 -6.19
C GLY A 306 -32.86 -11.62 -5.15
N THR A 307 -32.47 -12.00 -3.92
CA THR A 307 -32.11 -11.08 -2.85
C THR A 307 -30.83 -10.31 -3.21
N PHE A 308 -29.84 -11.00 -3.76
CA PHE A 308 -28.60 -10.39 -4.21
C PHE A 308 -28.81 -9.33 -5.29
N ALA A 309 -29.63 -9.61 -6.33
CA ALA A 309 -29.95 -8.66 -7.39
C ALA A 309 -30.60 -7.39 -6.83
N ARG A 310 -31.58 -7.52 -5.90
CA ARG A 310 -32.22 -6.38 -5.23
C ARG A 310 -31.20 -5.54 -4.48
N ILE A 311 -30.31 -6.17 -3.72
CA ILE A 311 -29.28 -5.47 -2.94
C ILE A 311 -28.28 -4.77 -3.87
N CYS A 312 -27.88 -5.37 -5.00
CA CYS A 312 -27.04 -4.69 -5.99
C CYS A 312 -27.67 -3.41 -6.53
N ARG A 313 -28.98 -3.40 -6.78
CA ARG A 313 -29.72 -2.21 -7.23
C ARG A 313 -29.73 -1.11 -6.17
N VAL A 314 -30.04 -1.45 -4.91
CA VAL A 314 -30.04 -0.50 -3.79
C VAL A 314 -28.62 0.03 -3.55
N ALA A 315 -27.59 -0.81 -3.62
CA ALA A 315 -26.19 -0.43 -3.46
C ALA A 315 -25.70 0.53 -4.56
N THR A 316 -26.13 0.35 -5.80
CA THR A 316 -25.80 1.28 -6.89
C THR A 316 -26.36 2.67 -6.64
N ARG A 317 -27.61 2.78 -6.21
CA ARG A 317 -28.23 4.05 -5.83
C ARG A 317 -27.53 4.67 -4.61
N PHE A 318 -27.25 3.88 -3.59
CA PHE A 318 -26.49 4.34 -2.42
C PHE A 318 -25.17 5.00 -2.82
N LEU A 319 -24.43 4.41 -3.76
CA LEU A 319 -23.16 4.96 -4.22
C LEU A 319 -23.33 6.25 -5.05
N ASP A 320 -24.42 6.39 -5.83
CA ASP A 320 -24.76 7.66 -6.50
C ASP A 320 -25.07 8.75 -5.49
N ASP A 321 -25.78 8.43 -4.40
CA ASP A 321 -26.10 9.37 -3.32
C ASP A 321 -24.86 9.77 -2.51
N VAL A 322 -23.85 8.90 -2.39
CA VAL A 322 -22.54 9.26 -1.81
C VAL A 322 -21.90 10.40 -2.62
N ILE A 323 -22.03 10.44 -3.96
CA ILE A 323 -21.52 11.54 -4.78
C ILE A 323 -22.15 12.86 -4.35
N GLU A 324 -23.48 12.91 -4.26
CA GLU A 324 -24.23 14.12 -3.88
C GLU A 324 -23.84 14.59 -2.47
N TYR A 325 -23.88 13.67 -1.51
CA TYR A 325 -23.56 13.99 -0.12
C TYR A 325 -22.11 14.46 0.06
N ASN A 326 -21.17 13.88 -0.71
CA ASN A 326 -19.75 14.18 -0.59
C ASN A 326 -19.29 15.42 -1.39
N MET A 327 -20.09 15.95 -2.28
CA MET A 327 -19.69 17.04 -3.17
C MET A 327 -19.04 18.23 -2.44
N PRO A 328 -19.57 18.74 -1.31
CA PRO A 328 -18.93 19.84 -0.57
C PRO A 328 -17.61 19.46 0.11
N ASN A 329 -17.34 18.16 0.32
CA ASN A 329 -16.20 17.68 1.10
C ASN A 329 -14.94 17.45 0.26
N HIS A 330 -15.00 17.58 -1.07
CA HIS A 330 -13.81 17.50 -1.92
C HIS A 330 -12.87 18.68 -1.68
N ALA A 331 -11.57 18.39 -1.61
CA ALA A 331 -10.54 19.35 -1.22
C ALA A 331 -10.29 20.47 -2.26
N LEU A 332 -10.58 20.21 -3.54
CA LEU A 332 -10.30 21.09 -4.67
C LEU A 332 -11.54 21.26 -5.53
N ASP A 333 -11.77 22.48 -6.06
CA ASP A 333 -12.91 22.74 -6.95
C ASP A 333 -12.79 21.99 -8.28
N LYS A 334 -11.59 21.83 -8.82
CA LYS A 334 -11.32 20.98 -9.99
C LYS A 334 -11.85 19.54 -9.81
N ILE A 335 -11.74 18.99 -8.59
CA ILE A 335 -12.27 17.66 -8.27
C ILE A 335 -13.80 17.69 -8.28
N LYS A 336 -14.43 18.71 -7.70
CA LYS A 336 -15.90 18.84 -7.71
C LYS A 336 -16.44 18.89 -9.13
N GLU A 337 -15.83 19.68 -10.00
CA GLU A 337 -16.17 19.80 -11.41
C GLU A 337 -16.04 18.47 -12.14
N ALA A 338 -14.90 17.78 -11.98
CA ALA A 338 -14.65 16.50 -12.64
C ALA A 338 -15.58 15.38 -12.15
N VAL A 339 -15.82 15.31 -10.82
CA VAL A 339 -16.74 14.33 -10.23
C VAL A 339 -18.17 14.58 -10.67
N ALA A 340 -18.62 15.85 -10.73
CA ALA A 340 -19.93 16.20 -11.23
C ALA A 340 -20.11 15.84 -12.71
N ALA A 341 -19.04 15.96 -13.52
CA ALA A 341 -19.07 15.71 -14.96
C ALA A 341 -19.20 14.22 -15.33
N ASP A 342 -18.54 13.31 -14.62
CA ASP A 342 -18.51 11.88 -14.98
C ASP A 342 -19.16 10.93 -13.96
N ARG A 343 -19.42 11.37 -12.72
CA ARG A 343 -20.22 10.67 -11.69
C ARG A 343 -19.82 9.21 -11.49
N ARG A 344 -18.53 8.94 -11.24
CA ARG A 344 -18.01 7.58 -11.08
C ARG A 344 -18.42 6.98 -9.75
N VAL A 345 -18.86 5.74 -9.78
CA VAL A 345 -19.04 4.89 -8.60
C VAL A 345 -18.29 3.57 -8.78
N GLY A 346 -18.06 2.86 -7.69
CA GLY A 346 -17.38 1.59 -7.70
C GLY A 346 -18.09 0.56 -6.81
N LEU A 347 -19.08 -0.14 -7.37
CA LEU A 347 -19.72 -1.27 -6.74
C LEU A 347 -18.87 -2.53 -6.95
N GLY A 348 -18.50 -3.19 -5.87
CA GLY A 348 -17.71 -4.42 -5.90
C GLY A 348 -18.31 -5.55 -5.07
N ILE A 349 -17.50 -6.57 -4.86
CA ILE A 349 -17.83 -7.73 -4.02
C ILE A 349 -16.77 -7.93 -2.95
N THR A 350 -17.15 -8.60 -1.87
CA THR A 350 -16.26 -9.13 -0.83
C THR A 350 -16.80 -10.46 -0.33
N GLY A 351 -16.01 -11.26 0.37
CA GLY A 351 -16.45 -12.53 0.89
C GLY A 351 -16.66 -13.62 -0.19
N LEU A 352 -15.93 -13.55 -1.33
CA LEU A 352 -16.05 -14.55 -2.37
C LEU A 352 -15.64 -15.94 -1.87
N ALA A 353 -14.47 -16.05 -1.26
CA ALA A 353 -14.00 -17.33 -0.72
C ALA A 353 -14.95 -17.87 0.36
N ASP A 354 -15.48 -16.99 1.22
CA ASP A 354 -16.45 -17.37 2.24
C ASP A 354 -17.76 -17.89 1.64
N ALA A 355 -18.25 -17.27 0.57
CA ALA A 355 -19.45 -17.71 -0.13
C ALA A 355 -19.26 -19.10 -0.75
N LEU A 356 -18.12 -19.32 -1.42
CA LEU A 356 -17.78 -20.63 -1.99
C LEU A 356 -17.69 -21.70 -0.90
N VAL A 357 -17.05 -21.44 0.23
CA VAL A 357 -16.98 -22.36 1.36
C VAL A 357 -18.39 -22.69 1.90
N ARG A 358 -19.27 -21.69 2.06
CA ARG A 358 -20.65 -21.92 2.50
C ARG A 358 -21.48 -22.73 1.51
N MET A 359 -21.19 -22.62 0.22
CA MET A 359 -21.80 -23.45 -0.82
C MET A 359 -21.17 -24.86 -0.95
N GLY A 360 -20.07 -25.13 -0.23
CA GLY A 360 -19.32 -26.38 -0.36
C GLY A 360 -18.49 -26.47 -1.66
N ILE A 361 -18.22 -25.34 -2.31
CA ILE A 361 -17.51 -25.28 -3.60
C ILE A 361 -16.04 -24.95 -3.34
N ARG A 362 -15.16 -25.78 -3.89
CA ARG A 362 -13.71 -25.53 -3.85
C ARG A 362 -13.35 -24.38 -4.80
N TYR A 363 -12.55 -23.42 -4.35
CA TYR A 363 -12.22 -22.17 -5.05
C TYR A 363 -11.59 -22.39 -6.45
N ASP A 364 -10.74 -23.40 -6.60
CA ASP A 364 -9.97 -23.70 -7.81
C ASP A 364 -10.61 -24.80 -8.67
N THR A 365 -11.93 -24.70 -8.90
CA THR A 365 -12.71 -25.64 -9.74
C THR A 365 -13.47 -24.90 -10.83
N GLU A 366 -13.82 -25.62 -11.91
CA GLU A 366 -14.68 -25.07 -12.97
C GLU A 366 -16.06 -24.65 -12.43
N GLU A 367 -16.60 -25.40 -11.47
CA GLU A 367 -17.87 -25.07 -10.79
C GLU A 367 -17.79 -23.71 -10.10
N ALA A 368 -16.64 -23.39 -9.46
CA ALA A 368 -16.40 -22.09 -8.87
C ALA A 368 -16.39 -20.98 -9.94
N LEU A 369 -15.75 -21.20 -11.09
CA LEU A 369 -15.73 -20.23 -12.19
C LEU A 369 -17.14 -19.96 -12.73
N GLU A 370 -17.94 -21.00 -12.98
CA GLU A 370 -19.33 -20.86 -13.45
C GLU A 370 -20.20 -20.12 -12.42
N THR A 371 -20.08 -20.47 -11.14
CA THR A 371 -20.80 -19.83 -10.05
C THR A 371 -20.45 -18.34 -9.97
N VAL A 372 -19.17 -18.02 -10.00
CA VAL A 372 -18.68 -16.63 -9.94
C VAL A 372 -19.10 -15.85 -11.18
N GLU A 373 -19.09 -16.46 -12.37
CA GLU A 373 -19.58 -15.81 -13.58
C GLU A 373 -21.06 -15.43 -13.47
N ASN A 374 -21.89 -16.32 -12.93
CA ASN A 374 -23.31 -16.06 -12.69
C ASN A 374 -23.52 -14.93 -11.66
N ILE A 375 -22.77 -14.93 -10.58
CA ILE A 375 -22.79 -13.87 -9.56
C ILE A 375 -22.40 -12.52 -10.18
N MET A 376 -21.29 -12.46 -10.90
CA MET A 376 -20.79 -11.22 -11.48
C MET A 376 -21.68 -10.69 -12.61
N ARG A 377 -22.26 -11.57 -13.42
CA ARG A 377 -23.27 -11.21 -14.42
C ARG A 377 -24.50 -10.60 -13.76
N THR A 378 -25.02 -11.19 -12.67
CA THR A 378 -26.15 -10.66 -11.93
C THR A 378 -25.85 -9.28 -11.36
N LEU A 379 -24.68 -9.11 -10.74
CA LEU A 379 -24.25 -7.81 -10.22
C LEU A 379 -24.17 -6.76 -11.34
N CYS A 380 -23.47 -7.08 -12.44
CA CYS A 380 -23.25 -6.16 -13.54
C CYS A 380 -24.56 -5.70 -14.16
N HIS A 381 -25.44 -6.64 -14.54
CA HIS A 381 -26.68 -6.28 -15.21
C HIS A 381 -27.59 -5.42 -14.30
N ASN A 382 -27.75 -5.81 -13.01
CA ASN A 382 -28.59 -5.04 -12.09
C ASN A 382 -28.01 -3.66 -11.76
N ALA A 383 -26.69 -3.52 -11.67
CA ALA A 383 -26.05 -2.24 -11.44
C ALA A 383 -26.23 -1.28 -12.63
N TYR A 384 -26.06 -1.78 -13.87
CA TYR A 384 -26.26 -0.98 -15.09
C TYR A 384 -27.73 -0.62 -15.30
N GLU A 385 -28.67 -1.57 -15.06
CA GLU A 385 -30.10 -1.29 -15.07
C GLU A 385 -30.45 -0.15 -14.11
N THR A 386 -29.91 -0.18 -12.90
CA THR A 386 -30.16 0.87 -11.92
C THR A 386 -29.56 2.20 -12.34
N SER A 387 -28.36 2.22 -12.94
CA SER A 387 -27.77 3.45 -13.46
C SER A 387 -28.60 4.05 -14.60
N ILE A 388 -29.25 3.21 -15.44
CA ILE A 388 -30.23 3.66 -16.46
C ILE A 388 -31.48 4.26 -15.79
N GLU A 389 -32.05 3.59 -14.79
CA GLU A 389 -33.22 4.09 -14.04
C GLU A 389 -32.93 5.41 -13.34
N LEU A 390 -31.75 5.53 -12.73
CA LEU A 390 -31.28 6.78 -12.13
C LEU A 390 -31.08 7.88 -13.19
N ALA A 391 -30.64 7.55 -14.41
CA ALA A 391 -30.55 8.51 -15.49
C ALA A 391 -31.94 9.00 -15.93
N GLN A 392 -32.94 8.13 -15.94
CA GLN A 392 -34.34 8.54 -16.20
C GLN A 392 -34.90 9.43 -15.09
N GLU A 393 -34.56 9.14 -13.83
CA GLU A 393 -35.08 9.88 -12.66
C GLU A 393 -34.35 11.20 -12.42
N LYS A 394 -32.98 11.17 -12.44
CA LYS A 394 -32.12 12.28 -12.02
C LYS A 394 -31.29 12.89 -13.16
N GLY A 395 -31.43 12.37 -14.40
CA GLY A 395 -30.64 12.78 -15.58
C GLY A 395 -29.34 11.97 -15.73
N ALA A 396 -28.92 11.80 -16.98
CA ALA A 396 -27.64 11.16 -17.30
C ALA A 396 -26.44 12.01 -16.81
N PHE A 397 -25.27 11.39 -16.63
CA PHE A 397 -24.05 12.13 -16.30
C PHE A 397 -23.71 13.13 -17.41
N PRO A 398 -23.20 14.35 -17.09
CA PRO A 398 -23.04 15.44 -18.05
C PRO A 398 -22.19 15.12 -19.29
N LEU A 399 -21.17 14.26 -19.19
CA LEU A 399 -20.34 13.87 -20.32
C LEU A 399 -20.95 12.74 -21.18
N PHE A 400 -22.14 12.23 -20.81
CA PHE A 400 -22.76 11.13 -21.53
C PHE A 400 -23.08 11.53 -22.97
N ARG A 401 -22.67 10.70 -23.92
CA ARG A 401 -23.15 10.66 -25.30
C ARG A 401 -22.97 9.23 -25.84
N TRP A 402 -23.89 8.77 -26.64
CA TRP A 402 -23.85 7.43 -27.21
C TRP A 402 -22.76 7.30 -28.30
N ALA A 403 -22.68 8.30 -29.20
CA ALA A 403 -21.71 8.39 -30.29
C ALA A 403 -21.24 9.84 -30.42
N GLY A 404 -20.20 10.09 -31.21
CA GLY A 404 -19.72 11.44 -31.51
C GLY A 404 -20.70 12.27 -32.35
N PRO A 405 -20.41 13.57 -32.53
CA PRO A 405 -21.33 14.51 -33.21
C PRO A 405 -21.65 14.12 -34.66
N SER A 406 -20.72 13.43 -35.36
CA SER A 406 -20.90 12.94 -36.75
C SER A 406 -21.41 11.50 -36.80
N GLY A 407 -21.79 10.93 -35.64
CA GLY A 407 -22.26 9.54 -35.54
C GLY A 407 -21.15 8.50 -35.39
N GLU A 408 -19.89 8.91 -35.27
CA GLU A 408 -18.77 8.00 -35.01
C GLU A 408 -18.89 7.34 -33.63
N ILE A 409 -18.85 6.00 -33.59
CA ILE A 409 -19.00 5.19 -32.38
C ILE A 409 -17.88 5.53 -31.37
N ALA A 410 -16.62 5.68 -31.84
CA ALA A 410 -15.48 6.01 -31.00
C ALA A 410 -15.58 7.39 -30.31
N GLY A 411 -16.46 8.26 -30.80
CA GLY A 411 -16.70 9.58 -30.20
C GLY A 411 -17.73 9.58 -29.04
N GLY A 412 -18.17 8.42 -28.58
CA GLY A 412 -19.12 8.25 -27.48
C GLY A 412 -18.92 6.96 -26.69
N ILE A 413 -19.77 6.71 -25.73
CA ILE A 413 -19.70 5.55 -24.82
C ILE A 413 -19.79 4.21 -25.58
N ALA A 414 -20.45 4.18 -26.75
CA ALA A 414 -20.54 3.01 -27.61
C ALA A 414 -19.17 2.56 -28.17
N GLY A 415 -18.14 3.40 -28.09
CA GLY A 415 -16.76 3.04 -28.44
C GLY A 415 -16.06 2.16 -27.39
N SER A 416 -16.54 2.12 -26.17
CA SER A 416 -15.99 1.26 -25.11
C SER A 416 -16.24 -0.22 -25.42
N ARG A 417 -15.21 -1.04 -25.35
CA ARG A 417 -15.35 -2.50 -25.45
C ARG A 417 -16.22 -3.07 -24.34
N PHE A 418 -16.22 -2.45 -23.17
CA PHE A 418 -17.08 -2.90 -22.07
C PHE A 418 -18.57 -2.73 -22.45
N ILE A 419 -18.98 -1.57 -22.95
CA ILE A 419 -20.37 -1.32 -23.38
C ILE A 419 -20.73 -2.29 -24.53
N GLN A 420 -19.82 -2.53 -25.46
CA GLN A 420 -20.06 -3.47 -26.56
C GLN A 420 -20.22 -4.92 -26.10
N SER A 421 -19.66 -5.30 -24.94
CA SER A 421 -19.79 -6.65 -24.36
C SER A 421 -21.11 -6.87 -23.60
N LEU A 422 -21.86 -5.80 -23.32
CA LEU A 422 -23.16 -5.92 -22.64
C LEU A 422 -24.22 -6.52 -23.57
N PRO A 423 -25.30 -7.15 -23.05
CA PRO A 423 -26.42 -7.60 -23.85
C PRO A 423 -27.02 -6.48 -24.71
N ALA A 424 -27.43 -6.82 -25.94
CA ALA A 424 -27.98 -5.84 -26.90
C ALA A 424 -29.13 -5.03 -26.32
N GLU A 425 -30.02 -5.68 -25.55
CA GLU A 425 -31.15 -5.01 -24.90
C GLU A 425 -30.67 -3.92 -23.91
N LEU A 426 -29.61 -4.22 -23.15
CA LEU A 426 -29.04 -3.27 -22.20
C LEU A 426 -28.35 -2.10 -22.94
N GLN A 427 -27.61 -2.39 -24.02
CA GLN A 427 -27.03 -1.36 -24.89
C GLN A 427 -28.10 -0.42 -25.48
N ASP A 428 -29.24 -0.97 -25.96
CA ASP A 428 -30.34 -0.18 -26.51
C ASP A 428 -31.02 0.71 -25.46
N ARG A 429 -31.12 0.22 -24.23
CA ARG A 429 -31.62 1.01 -23.09
C ARG A 429 -30.65 2.11 -22.70
N ILE A 430 -29.34 1.85 -22.66
CA ILE A 430 -28.31 2.86 -22.44
C ILE A 430 -28.36 3.93 -23.54
N ARG A 431 -28.48 3.53 -24.79
CA ARG A 431 -28.60 4.45 -25.93
C ARG A 431 -29.81 5.38 -25.80
N THR A 432 -30.92 4.83 -25.33
CA THR A 432 -32.23 5.56 -25.27
C THR A 432 -32.31 6.48 -24.08
N HIS A 433 -31.84 6.05 -22.90
CA HIS A 433 -32.06 6.73 -21.63
C HIS A 433 -30.80 7.33 -21.00
N GLY A 434 -29.62 6.93 -21.47
CA GLY A 434 -28.34 7.30 -20.87
C GLY A 434 -27.98 6.46 -19.66
N LEU A 435 -26.88 6.83 -19.03
CA LEU A 435 -26.40 6.30 -17.73
C LEU A 435 -26.25 7.44 -16.75
N ARG A 436 -26.57 7.20 -15.49
CA ARG A 436 -26.33 8.15 -14.39
C ARG A 436 -24.86 8.24 -14.00
N ASN A 437 -24.13 7.13 -14.17
CA ASN A 437 -22.75 6.96 -13.73
C ASN A 437 -21.89 6.51 -14.93
N SER A 438 -20.71 7.10 -15.10
CA SER A 438 -19.81 6.78 -16.23
C SER A 438 -19.16 5.42 -16.06
N THR A 439 -18.81 5.02 -14.84
CA THR A 439 -18.37 3.69 -14.44
C THR A 439 -19.14 3.25 -13.21
N VAL A 440 -19.38 1.94 -13.07
CA VAL A 440 -20.27 1.41 -12.04
C VAL A 440 -19.57 0.34 -11.20
N ILE A 441 -18.75 -0.51 -11.81
CA ILE A 441 -18.25 -1.74 -11.20
C ILE A 441 -16.73 -1.75 -11.08
N THR A 442 -16.26 -2.12 -9.89
CA THR A 442 -14.84 -2.30 -9.57
C THR A 442 -14.67 -3.36 -8.49
N VAL A 443 -13.48 -3.94 -8.38
CA VAL A 443 -13.17 -4.84 -7.26
C VAL A 443 -12.03 -4.25 -6.44
N PRO A 444 -12.36 -3.50 -5.37
CA PRO A 444 -11.37 -2.91 -4.49
C PRO A 444 -10.87 -3.89 -3.44
N PRO A 445 -9.70 -3.67 -2.82
CA PRO A 445 -9.37 -4.31 -1.57
C PRO A 445 -10.27 -3.73 -0.47
N VAL A 446 -11.02 -4.58 0.22
CA VAL A 446 -11.96 -4.12 1.27
C VAL A 446 -11.22 -3.80 2.58
N GLY A 447 -10.07 -4.43 2.80
CA GLY A 447 -9.14 -4.10 3.88
C GLY A 447 -9.77 -4.19 5.27
N THR A 448 -9.74 -3.08 6.05
CA THR A 448 -10.35 -3.08 7.39
C THR A 448 -11.88 -3.23 7.38
N GLY A 449 -12.53 -2.97 6.24
CA GLY A 449 -13.96 -3.24 6.05
C GLY A 449 -14.26 -4.73 6.08
N SER A 450 -13.45 -5.58 5.43
CA SER A 450 -13.63 -7.03 5.49
C SER A 450 -13.38 -7.60 6.88
N ILE A 451 -12.45 -7.00 7.66
CA ILE A 451 -12.21 -7.40 9.05
C ILE A 451 -13.47 -7.16 9.92
N VAL A 452 -14.09 -5.98 9.81
CA VAL A 452 -15.31 -5.70 10.60
C VAL A 452 -16.52 -6.46 10.06
N ALA A 453 -16.57 -6.76 8.78
CA ALA A 453 -17.59 -7.64 8.19
C ALA A 453 -17.33 -9.14 8.45
N GLN A 454 -16.18 -9.48 9.03
CA GLN A 454 -15.71 -10.86 9.27
C GLN A 454 -15.78 -11.72 8.00
N SER A 455 -15.25 -11.20 6.88
CA SER A 455 -15.27 -11.85 5.57
C SER A 455 -13.89 -11.81 4.90
N SER A 456 -13.65 -12.68 3.93
CA SER A 456 -12.54 -12.61 3.00
C SER A 456 -12.61 -11.30 2.19
N SER A 457 -11.46 -10.72 1.82
CA SER A 457 -11.41 -9.42 1.16
C SER A 457 -11.54 -9.55 -0.37
N GLY A 458 -12.52 -8.86 -0.96
CA GLY A 458 -12.70 -8.84 -2.41
C GLY A 458 -12.90 -10.24 -2.99
N ILE A 459 -12.06 -10.56 -3.97
CA ILE A 459 -12.02 -11.87 -4.65
C ILE A 459 -10.87 -12.75 -4.12
N GLU A 460 -10.18 -12.31 -3.06
CA GLU A 460 -9.05 -13.07 -2.56
C GLU A 460 -9.50 -14.40 -1.91
N PRO A 461 -8.76 -15.49 -2.09
CA PRO A 461 -8.99 -16.71 -1.34
C PRO A 461 -8.70 -16.47 0.16
N ILE A 462 -9.10 -17.40 0.99
CA ILE A 462 -8.71 -17.40 2.40
C ILE A 462 -7.19 -17.48 2.47
N PHE A 463 -6.55 -16.48 3.08
CA PHE A 463 -5.09 -16.44 3.15
C PHE A 463 -4.53 -17.58 3.99
N CYS A 464 -5.13 -17.80 5.16
CA CYS A 464 -4.85 -18.93 6.05
C CYS A 464 -6.06 -19.21 6.93
N THR A 465 -6.27 -20.48 7.28
CA THR A 465 -7.38 -20.90 8.16
C THR A 465 -7.16 -20.51 9.60
N SER A 466 -5.88 -20.45 10.02
CA SER A 466 -5.46 -19.91 11.32
C SER A 466 -4.04 -19.35 11.24
N TYR A 467 -3.74 -18.39 12.10
CA TYR A 467 -2.40 -17.83 12.24
C TYR A 467 -2.04 -17.61 13.71
N LYS A 468 -0.75 -17.60 14.01
CA LYS A 468 -0.26 -17.25 15.35
C LYS A 468 -0.05 -15.74 15.45
N ARG A 469 -0.69 -15.12 16.43
CA ARG A 469 -0.49 -13.73 16.79
C ARG A 469 0.33 -13.64 18.06
N ARG A 470 1.50 -13.02 17.97
CA ARG A 470 2.31 -12.70 19.16
C ARG A 470 1.87 -11.36 19.73
N VAL A 471 1.41 -11.37 20.97
CA VAL A 471 1.00 -10.16 21.70
C VAL A 471 1.95 -9.99 22.86
N LYS A 472 2.63 -8.83 22.90
CA LYS A 472 3.50 -8.47 24.04
C LYS A 472 2.66 -8.28 25.28
N GLN A 473 3.02 -8.96 26.36
CA GLN A 473 2.29 -8.89 27.63
C GLN A 473 2.59 -7.59 28.41
N ALA A 474 1.78 -7.33 29.42
CA ALA A 474 1.88 -6.12 30.25
C ALA A 474 3.21 -6.02 31.03
N ASP A 475 3.93 -7.11 31.24
CA ASP A 475 5.28 -7.16 31.82
C ASP A 475 6.37 -6.56 30.92
N GLY A 476 6.07 -6.31 29.64
CA GLY A 476 6.99 -5.71 28.68
C GLY A 476 8.08 -6.65 28.16
N GLU A 477 8.16 -7.91 28.60
CA GLU A 477 9.22 -8.87 28.27
C GLU A 477 8.68 -10.17 27.67
N SER A 478 7.53 -10.65 28.11
CA SER A 478 6.93 -11.89 27.62
C SER A 478 5.96 -11.65 26.44
N PHE A 479 5.81 -12.67 25.60
CA PHE A 479 4.85 -12.70 24.50
C PHE A 479 3.88 -13.86 24.73
N ALA A 480 2.57 -13.58 24.66
CA ALA A 480 1.58 -14.63 24.52
C ALA A 480 1.32 -14.88 23.04
N GLU A 481 1.26 -16.13 22.65
CA GLU A 481 0.88 -16.56 21.30
C GLU A 481 -0.60 -16.97 21.31
N TYR A 482 -1.39 -16.33 20.46
CA TYR A 482 -2.79 -16.64 20.27
C TYR A 482 -2.95 -17.29 18.89
N LYS A 483 -3.59 -18.45 18.81
CA LYS A 483 -4.04 -19.01 17.55
C LYS A 483 -5.34 -18.29 17.18
N VAL A 484 -5.32 -17.51 16.09
CA VAL A 484 -6.46 -16.77 15.56
C VAL A 484 -6.98 -17.51 14.35
N PHE A 485 -8.24 -17.86 14.38
CA PHE A 485 -8.92 -18.59 13.29
C PHE A 485 -9.64 -17.62 12.36
N HIS A 486 -9.80 -18.04 11.10
CA HIS A 486 -10.69 -17.35 10.18
C HIS A 486 -12.14 -17.44 10.73
N PRO A 487 -12.88 -16.31 10.88
CA PRO A 487 -14.15 -16.29 11.60
C PRO A 487 -15.17 -17.30 11.05
N LEU A 488 -15.33 -17.36 9.72
CA LEU A 488 -16.26 -18.30 9.09
C LEU A 488 -15.84 -19.76 9.30
N ILE A 489 -14.56 -20.08 9.12
CA ILE A 489 -14.05 -21.45 9.29
C ILE A 489 -14.29 -21.91 10.72
N ARG A 490 -14.01 -21.07 11.69
CA ARG A 490 -14.27 -21.37 13.10
C ARG A 490 -15.76 -21.55 13.40
N ALA A 491 -16.61 -20.73 12.79
CA ALA A 491 -18.06 -20.81 12.99
C ALA A 491 -18.66 -22.07 12.40
N LEU A 492 -18.16 -22.57 11.26
CA LEU A 492 -18.68 -23.76 10.57
C LEU A 492 -18.08 -25.06 11.09
N PHE A 493 -16.78 -25.07 11.44
CA PHE A 493 -16.04 -26.33 11.71
C PHE A 493 -15.44 -26.38 13.11
N GLY A 494 -15.59 -25.30 13.91
CA GLY A 494 -14.97 -25.22 15.24
C GLY A 494 -13.47 -24.99 15.16
N ASP A 495 -12.76 -25.51 16.17
CA ASP A 495 -11.31 -25.47 16.29
C ASP A 495 -10.66 -26.77 15.74
N ASP A 496 -11.40 -27.60 14.97
CA ASP A 496 -10.96 -28.89 14.42
C ASP A 496 -9.85 -28.67 13.37
N GLU A 497 -8.88 -29.60 13.37
CA GLU A 497 -7.74 -29.52 12.45
C GLU A 497 -8.03 -30.13 11.06
N GLU A 498 -9.02 -31.01 10.96
CA GLU A 498 -9.44 -31.64 9.70
C GLU A 498 -10.56 -30.81 9.05
N LEU A 499 -10.22 -30.07 8.02
CA LEU A 499 -11.17 -29.28 7.25
C LEU A 499 -11.63 -30.04 6.00
N PRO A 500 -12.86 -29.80 5.52
CA PRO A 500 -13.33 -30.37 4.26
C PRO A 500 -12.39 -30.02 3.09
N GLU A 501 -12.30 -30.89 2.10
CA GLU A 501 -11.41 -30.75 0.94
C GLU A 501 -11.68 -29.48 0.09
N TYR A 502 -12.89 -28.94 0.17
CA TYR A 502 -13.25 -27.70 -0.52
C TYR A 502 -12.77 -26.43 0.21
N VAL A 503 -12.25 -26.53 1.44
CA VAL A 503 -11.66 -25.40 2.17
C VAL A 503 -10.19 -25.30 1.82
N VAL A 504 -9.85 -24.38 0.94
CA VAL A 504 -8.49 -24.14 0.47
C VAL A 504 -8.00 -22.76 0.83
N THR A 505 -6.69 -22.60 0.97
CA THR A 505 -6.01 -21.32 1.24
C THR A 505 -5.35 -20.79 -0.02
N ALA A 506 -4.90 -19.53 0.03
CA ALA A 506 -4.17 -18.89 -1.08
C ALA A 506 -2.91 -19.67 -1.51
N HIS A 507 -2.33 -20.47 -0.63
CA HIS A 507 -1.13 -21.27 -0.89
C HIS A 507 -1.44 -22.64 -1.51
N ASP A 508 -2.70 -23.09 -1.45
CA ASP A 508 -3.13 -24.38 -1.99
C ASP A 508 -3.63 -24.25 -3.44
N ILE A 509 -3.85 -23.02 -3.93
CA ILE A 509 -4.45 -22.71 -5.24
C ILE A 509 -3.36 -22.48 -6.28
N ASP A 510 -3.51 -23.11 -7.45
CA ASP A 510 -2.65 -22.86 -8.60
C ASP A 510 -2.66 -21.35 -8.99
N PRO A 511 -1.51 -20.68 -9.09
CA PRO A 511 -1.41 -19.30 -9.52
C PRO A 511 -2.11 -18.99 -10.86
N TYR A 512 -2.07 -19.91 -11.81
CA TYR A 512 -2.74 -19.74 -13.10
C TYR A 512 -4.27 -19.80 -12.97
N PHE A 513 -4.76 -20.59 -12.03
CA PHE A 513 -6.20 -20.60 -11.73
C PHE A 513 -6.65 -19.27 -11.12
N ARG A 514 -5.81 -18.63 -10.30
CA ARG A 514 -6.05 -17.27 -9.79
C ARG A 514 -6.22 -16.27 -10.94
N VAL A 515 -5.38 -16.36 -11.98
CA VAL A 515 -5.50 -15.50 -13.18
C VAL A 515 -6.82 -15.79 -13.92
N ARG A 516 -7.20 -17.07 -14.07
CA ARG A 516 -8.47 -17.48 -14.70
C ARG A 516 -9.67 -16.91 -13.94
N MET A 517 -9.70 -17.06 -12.62
CA MET A 517 -10.75 -16.52 -11.75
C MET A 517 -10.87 -14.99 -11.93
N GLN A 518 -9.76 -14.28 -11.89
CA GLN A 518 -9.74 -12.83 -12.12
C GLN A 518 -10.23 -12.49 -13.55
N GLY A 519 -9.89 -13.29 -14.56
CA GLY A 519 -10.33 -13.14 -15.93
C GLY A 519 -11.85 -13.26 -16.10
N VAL A 520 -12.47 -14.26 -15.44
CA VAL A 520 -13.93 -14.42 -15.42
C VAL A 520 -14.60 -13.18 -14.81
N ILE A 521 -14.10 -12.70 -13.69
CA ILE A 521 -14.63 -11.52 -13.00
C ILE A 521 -14.44 -10.26 -13.84
N GLN A 522 -13.26 -10.09 -14.50
CA GLN A 522 -12.94 -8.89 -15.28
C GLN A 522 -13.89 -8.65 -16.46
N LYS A 523 -14.51 -9.70 -17.02
CA LYS A 523 -15.53 -9.56 -18.08
C LYS A 523 -16.70 -8.66 -17.66
N TYR A 524 -17.01 -8.60 -16.37
CA TYR A 524 -18.15 -7.89 -15.80
C TYR A 524 -17.76 -6.63 -15.02
N VAL A 525 -16.49 -6.20 -15.09
CA VAL A 525 -15.94 -5.04 -14.38
C VAL A 525 -15.51 -3.97 -15.38
N ASP A 526 -16.22 -2.86 -15.41
CA ASP A 526 -15.93 -1.72 -16.31
C ASP A 526 -14.66 -0.95 -15.88
N SER A 527 -14.39 -0.85 -14.58
CA SER A 527 -13.13 -0.30 -14.08
C SER A 527 -12.05 -1.39 -14.01
N SER A 528 -11.43 -1.63 -12.86
CA SER A 528 -10.38 -2.63 -12.73
C SER A 528 -10.54 -3.45 -11.44
N ILE A 529 -9.63 -4.38 -11.24
CA ILE A 529 -9.60 -5.31 -10.12
C ILE A 529 -8.27 -5.14 -9.39
N SER A 530 -8.33 -4.98 -8.07
CA SER A 530 -7.17 -5.10 -7.21
C SER A 530 -7.08 -6.53 -6.69
N SER A 531 -6.14 -7.29 -7.21
CA SER A 531 -5.88 -8.66 -6.79
C SER A 531 -4.40 -8.97 -6.81
N THR A 532 -3.98 -9.85 -5.88
CA THR A 532 -2.59 -10.26 -5.74
C THR A 532 -2.49 -11.78 -5.86
N VAL A 533 -1.63 -12.25 -6.74
CA VAL A 533 -1.26 -13.67 -6.81
C VAL A 533 -0.16 -13.93 -5.80
N ASN A 534 -0.48 -14.72 -4.78
CA ASN A 534 0.49 -15.14 -3.76
C ASN A 534 1.30 -16.32 -4.29
N LEU A 535 2.63 -16.22 -4.17
CA LEU A 535 3.58 -17.19 -4.71
C LEU A 535 4.52 -17.67 -3.59
N PRO A 536 4.94 -18.93 -3.62
CA PRO A 536 5.90 -19.46 -2.65
C PRO A 536 7.27 -18.78 -2.80
N GLU A 537 8.09 -18.88 -1.74
CA GLU A 537 9.41 -18.26 -1.68
C GLU A 537 10.35 -18.70 -2.81
N ASP A 538 10.25 -19.95 -3.22
CA ASP A 538 11.09 -20.62 -4.22
C ASP A 538 10.57 -20.55 -5.65
N VAL A 539 9.52 -19.74 -5.91
CA VAL A 539 8.97 -19.57 -7.27
C VAL A 539 10.03 -19.05 -8.24
N SER A 540 10.06 -19.59 -9.44
CA SER A 540 11.02 -19.16 -10.47
C SER A 540 10.64 -17.83 -11.13
N LEU A 541 11.63 -17.14 -11.72
CA LEU A 541 11.39 -15.94 -12.52
C LEU A 541 10.51 -16.23 -13.74
N GLU A 542 10.70 -17.39 -14.36
CA GLU A 542 9.93 -17.84 -15.51
C GLU A 542 8.45 -17.97 -15.15
N THR A 543 8.12 -18.56 -14.01
CA THR A 543 6.72 -18.67 -13.54
C THR A 543 6.09 -17.29 -13.36
N VAL A 544 6.81 -16.32 -12.79
CA VAL A 544 6.29 -14.94 -12.65
C VAL A 544 6.08 -14.29 -14.02
N ALA A 545 7.00 -14.50 -14.97
CA ALA A 545 6.86 -13.99 -16.33
C ALA A 545 5.63 -14.60 -17.04
N ASP A 546 5.42 -15.90 -16.90
CA ASP A 546 4.30 -16.63 -17.50
C ASP A 546 2.95 -16.22 -16.89
N ILE A 547 2.88 -16.01 -15.57
CA ILE A 547 1.68 -15.47 -14.91
C ILE A 547 1.30 -14.12 -15.51
N TYR A 548 2.26 -13.23 -15.74
CA TYR A 548 2.00 -11.92 -16.34
C TYR A 548 1.55 -12.02 -17.80
N ILE A 549 2.16 -12.93 -18.58
CA ILE A 549 1.75 -13.17 -19.99
C ILE A 549 0.34 -13.75 -20.01
N THR A 550 0.05 -14.75 -19.17
CA THR A 550 -1.29 -15.35 -19.05
C THR A 550 -2.33 -14.31 -18.65
N ALA A 551 -2.00 -13.41 -17.73
CA ALA A 551 -2.88 -12.31 -17.33
C ALA A 551 -3.20 -11.36 -18.52
N TYR A 552 -2.20 -11.01 -19.33
CA TYR A 552 -2.40 -10.20 -20.52
C TYR A 552 -3.32 -10.92 -21.52
N GLU A 553 -3.08 -12.20 -21.79
CA GLU A 553 -3.85 -13.02 -22.71
C GLU A 553 -5.29 -13.27 -22.25
N ALA A 554 -5.50 -13.35 -20.93
CA ALA A 554 -6.82 -13.41 -20.32
C ALA A 554 -7.59 -12.06 -20.35
N GLY A 555 -7.01 -11.00 -20.91
CA GLY A 555 -7.64 -9.69 -21.01
C GLY A 555 -7.74 -8.93 -19.69
N LEU A 556 -6.89 -9.23 -18.71
CA LEU A 556 -6.85 -8.48 -17.46
C LEU A 556 -6.39 -7.03 -17.71
N LYS A 557 -6.83 -6.12 -16.84
CA LYS A 557 -6.42 -4.71 -16.86
C LYS A 557 -5.20 -4.43 -16.01
N GLY A 558 -4.88 -5.33 -15.08
CA GLY A 558 -3.70 -5.25 -14.21
C GLY A 558 -3.57 -6.48 -13.34
N ILE A 559 -2.36 -6.67 -12.80
CA ILE A 559 -2.06 -7.79 -11.93
C ILE A 559 -0.86 -7.45 -11.05
N THR A 560 -0.85 -7.97 -9.84
CA THR A 560 0.28 -7.90 -8.91
C THR A 560 0.62 -9.29 -8.42
N VAL A 561 1.90 -9.58 -8.25
CA VAL A 561 2.38 -10.81 -7.61
C VAL A 561 3.00 -10.48 -6.25
N TYR A 562 2.90 -11.40 -5.33
CA TYR A 562 3.58 -11.34 -4.05
C TYR A 562 4.27 -12.68 -3.79
N ARG A 563 5.60 -12.65 -3.81
CA ARG A 563 6.41 -13.81 -3.43
C ARG A 563 6.65 -13.80 -1.92
N GLU A 564 6.44 -14.92 -1.25
CA GLU A 564 6.73 -15.06 0.18
C GLU A 564 8.19 -14.70 0.46
N GLY A 565 8.43 -13.91 1.53
CA GLY A 565 9.75 -13.42 1.89
C GLY A 565 10.25 -12.21 1.07
N SER A 566 9.55 -11.75 0.03
CA SER A 566 9.96 -10.57 -0.77
C SER A 566 9.81 -9.24 -0.01
N ARG A 567 9.02 -9.21 1.05
CA ARG A 567 8.87 -8.06 1.97
C ARG A 567 8.85 -8.55 3.41
N GLU A 568 9.25 -7.71 4.37
CA GLU A 568 9.06 -8.00 5.79
C GLU A 568 7.56 -8.16 6.08
N GLY A 569 7.14 -9.40 6.28
CA GLY A 569 5.73 -9.76 6.46
C GLY A 569 5.21 -9.41 7.84
N ILE A 570 3.98 -8.87 7.90
CA ILE A 570 3.23 -8.63 9.15
C ILE A 570 2.59 -9.94 9.66
N LEU A 571 2.40 -10.92 8.77
CA LEU A 571 1.78 -12.21 9.06
C LEU A 571 2.80 -13.33 8.82
N GLN A 572 2.97 -14.23 9.78
CA GLN A 572 3.78 -15.44 9.65
C GLN A 572 2.84 -16.65 9.67
N THR A 573 2.93 -17.47 8.64
CA THR A 573 2.22 -18.76 8.55
C THR A 573 3.10 -19.89 9.05
N ASP A 574 2.52 -20.87 9.75
CA ASP A 574 3.23 -22.01 10.34
C ASP A 574 3.48 -23.17 9.34
N ARG A 575 3.05 -23.05 8.07
CA ARG A 575 3.19 -24.14 7.07
C ARG A 575 4.47 -24.01 6.25
N LYS A 576 5.25 -25.10 6.20
CA LYS A 576 6.23 -25.33 5.12
C LYS A 576 5.45 -25.52 3.82
N ALA A 577 5.83 -24.75 2.80
CA ALA A 577 5.22 -24.84 1.47
C ALA A 577 5.22 -26.28 0.94
N ALA A 578 4.07 -26.76 0.48
CA ALA A 578 4.02 -27.96 -0.34
C ALA A 578 4.60 -27.64 -1.73
N ALA A 579 5.36 -28.56 -2.30
CA ALA A 579 5.97 -28.38 -3.61
C ALA A 579 4.90 -28.13 -4.68
N VAL A 580 5.15 -27.12 -5.51
CA VAL A 580 4.28 -26.77 -6.67
C VAL A 580 4.20 -27.97 -7.60
N PRO A 581 3.00 -28.47 -7.98
CA PRO A 581 2.89 -29.50 -9.00
C PRO A 581 3.42 -29.00 -10.35
N ALA A 582 4.08 -29.87 -11.09
CA ALA A 582 4.57 -29.55 -12.44
C ALA A 582 3.36 -29.16 -13.34
N PRO A 583 3.54 -28.23 -14.30
CA PRO A 583 2.45 -27.76 -15.16
C PRO A 583 1.78 -28.92 -15.86
N LEU A 584 0.45 -29.00 -15.75
CA LEU A 584 -0.36 -29.92 -16.58
C LEU A 584 -0.19 -29.50 -18.05
N ALA A 585 0.21 -30.44 -18.88
CA ALA A 585 0.31 -30.25 -20.31
C ALA A 585 -1.04 -29.77 -20.86
N GLN A 586 -1.07 -28.59 -21.43
CA GLN A 586 -2.25 -28.03 -22.09
C GLN A 586 -2.59 -28.88 -23.30
N GLU A 587 -3.78 -29.44 -23.33
CA GLU A 587 -4.37 -29.88 -24.59
C GLU A 587 -4.66 -28.65 -25.48
N PRO A 588 -4.32 -28.70 -26.78
CA PRO A 588 -4.52 -27.54 -27.64
C PRO A 588 -6.00 -27.27 -27.84
N VAL A 589 -6.44 -26.07 -27.49
CA VAL A 589 -7.78 -25.55 -27.78
C VAL A 589 -7.89 -25.44 -29.30
N ALA A 590 -8.82 -26.21 -29.88
CA ALA A 590 -9.14 -26.18 -31.33
C ALA A 590 -9.70 -24.80 -31.70
N PRO A 591 -9.25 -24.22 -32.83
CA PRO A 591 -9.82 -22.96 -33.32
C PRO A 591 -11.25 -23.18 -33.83
N ALA A 592 -12.12 -22.22 -33.51
CA ALA A 592 -13.49 -22.16 -34.01
C ALA A 592 -13.50 -22.15 -35.55
N THR A 593 -14.19 -23.09 -36.13
CA THR A 593 -14.35 -23.24 -37.58
C THR A 593 -15.40 -22.24 -38.08
N ASP A 594 -14.96 -21.27 -38.89
CA ASP A 594 -15.82 -20.62 -39.87
C ASP A 594 -15.78 -21.48 -41.13
N GLY A 595 -16.97 -21.91 -41.54
CA GLY A 595 -17.15 -22.73 -42.72
C GLY A 595 -17.00 -21.95 -44.02
N ASN A 596 -16.14 -22.38 -44.88
CA ASN A 596 -16.47 -22.68 -46.28
C ASN A 596 -15.24 -23.17 -47.08
N GLY A 597 -15.35 -24.37 -47.56
CA GLY A 597 -15.11 -24.85 -48.95
C GLY A 597 -13.68 -24.97 -49.46
N THR A 598 -13.39 -26.19 -49.70
CA THR A 598 -12.66 -26.86 -50.81
C THR A 598 -11.26 -27.33 -50.55
N LEU A 599 -11.17 -28.63 -50.71
CA LEU A 599 -10.01 -29.53 -50.79
C LEU A 599 -9.02 -29.14 -51.86
N ASP A 600 -7.74 -29.31 -51.63
CA ASP A 600 -6.92 -30.12 -52.51
C ASP A 600 -5.66 -30.63 -51.79
N ALA A 601 -5.45 -31.93 -51.92
CA ALA A 601 -4.35 -32.70 -51.39
C ALA A 601 -3.15 -32.67 -52.35
N VAL A 602 -1.93 -32.51 -51.86
CA VAL A 602 -0.75 -33.12 -52.48
C VAL A 602 0.20 -33.66 -51.41
N SER A 603 0.47 -34.90 -51.61
CA SER A 603 1.30 -35.83 -50.89
C SER A 603 2.82 -35.70 -51.07
N ALA A 604 3.52 -36.31 -50.10
CA ALA A 604 4.80 -37.03 -50.25
C ALA A 604 6.08 -36.15 -50.18
N SER A 605 7.13 -36.50 -49.57
CA SER A 605 7.75 -37.81 -49.25
C SER A 605 9.01 -37.59 -48.40
N ALA A 606 9.30 -38.60 -47.65
CA ALA A 606 10.45 -38.95 -46.87
C ALA A 606 11.84 -38.68 -47.50
N GLY A 607 12.82 -38.44 -46.64
CA GLY A 607 14.25 -38.57 -46.96
C GLY A 607 15.10 -38.65 -45.72
N ALA A 608 15.51 -39.83 -45.34
CA ALA A 608 16.44 -40.14 -44.26
C ALA A 608 17.90 -40.02 -44.71
N ASN A 609 18.79 -39.82 -43.76
CA ASN A 609 20.15 -40.30 -43.56
C ASN A 609 21.01 -39.20 -42.94
N GLY A 610 21.64 -39.48 -41.86
CA GLY A 610 22.72 -40.43 -41.44
C GLY A 610 23.78 -39.54 -40.86
N GLY A 611 24.25 -39.59 -39.64
CA GLY A 611 25.03 -40.62 -39.03
C GLY A 611 26.37 -40.07 -38.62
N ASN A 612 26.81 -40.45 -37.45
CA ASN A 612 28.18 -40.37 -36.85
C ASN A 612 28.44 -39.11 -36.01
N GLY A 613 28.88 -39.22 -34.78
CA GLY A 613 29.57 -40.27 -34.01
C GLY A 613 30.32 -39.59 -32.87
N ILE A 614 30.25 -40.18 -31.75
CA ILE A 614 30.81 -39.94 -30.42
C ILE A 614 32.39 -39.77 -30.47
N PRO A 615 33.09 -39.12 -29.50
CA PRO A 615 33.16 -39.66 -28.14
C PRO A 615 33.22 -38.67 -26.98
N ALA A 616 32.84 -39.19 -25.83
CA ALA A 616 33.00 -38.69 -24.47
C ALA A 616 34.45 -38.67 -23.98
N ASN A 617 34.73 -37.75 -23.06
CA ASN A 617 35.63 -37.87 -21.90
C ASN A 617 35.42 -36.62 -21.07
N GLY A 618 34.98 -36.63 -19.87
CA GLY A 618 35.46 -37.32 -18.71
C GLY A 618 36.28 -36.36 -17.85
N SER A 619 35.63 -35.78 -16.78
CA SER A 619 36.27 -35.70 -15.47
C SER A 619 35.48 -34.75 -14.57
N ALA A 620 34.80 -35.31 -13.61
CA ALA A 620 34.33 -34.65 -12.39
C ALA A 620 35.56 -34.24 -11.55
N VAL A 621 35.49 -33.06 -10.95
CA VAL A 621 36.30 -32.75 -9.76
C VAL A 621 35.40 -32.10 -8.73
N ASP A 622 35.11 -32.87 -7.71
CA ASP A 622 34.64 -32.43 -6.40
C ASP A 622 35.69 -31.54 -5.75
N LEU A 623 35.26 -30.45 -5.09
CA LEU A 623 36.00 -29.87 -3.98
C LEU A 623 35.06 -29.18 -2.99
N ALA A 624 34.77 -29.86 -1.91
CA ALA A 624 34.28 -29.31 -0.66
C ALA A 624 35.47 -28.82 0.23
N PRO A 625 35.24 -28.00 1.26
CA PRO A 625 36.24 -27.10 1.84
C PRO A 625 37.02 -27.70 3.00
N SER A 626 38.26 -27.30 3.18
CA SER A 626 38.97 -27.48 4.45
C SER A 626 39.70 -26.22 4.89
N ALA A 627 39.37 -25.78 6.09
CA ALA A 627 40.14 -24.84 6.88
C ALA A 627 41.44 -25.49 7.33
N ARG A 628 42.57 -24.77 7.18
CA ARG A 628 43.67 -24.77 8.16
C ARG A 628 44.82 -23.85 7.76
N SER A 629 45.10 -22.88 8.65
CA SER A 629 46.39 -22.44 9.17
C SER A 629 47.59 -22.37 8.20
N LEU A 630 48.13 -21.14 8.07
CA LEU A 630 49.60 -20.99 7.96
C LEU A 630 50.07 -19.75 8.75
N ALA A 631 50.88 -20.04 9.73
CA ALA A 631 51.69 -19.07 10.42
C ALA A 631 53.08 -18.97 9.75
N ALA A 632 53.68 -17.79 9.76
CA ALA A 632 55.08 -17.43 9.69
C ALA A 632 55.90 -17.81 8.45
N ALA A 633 56.37 -16.77 7.74
CA ALA A 633 57.80 -16.59 7.43
C ALA A 633 58.06 -15.18 6.89
N THR A 634 59.04 -14.57 7.46
CA THR A 634 59.73 -13.30 7.18
C THR A 634 60.40 -13.28 5.82
N GLY A 635 60.39 -12.12 5.14
CA GLY A 635 61.27 -11.88 4.01
C GLY A 635 60.90 -10.62 3.19
N SER A 636 61.72 -9.62 3.32
CA SER A 636 61.78 -8.35 2.63
C SER A 636 61.51 -8.35 1.12
N GLY A 637 60.78 -7.34 0.63
CA GLY A 637 60.68 -6.95 -0.77
C GLY A 637 59.61 -5.92 -0.99
N ILE A 638 59.99 -4.69 -1.23
CA ILE A 638 59.17 -3.52 -1.56
C ILE A 638 58.63 -3.68 -2.98
N GLU A 639 57.29 -3.62 -3.19
CA GLU A 639 56.70 -3.06 -4.39
C GLU A 639 55.32 -2.50 -4.09
N GLU A 640 54.98 -1.40 -4.74
CA GLU A 640 53.90 -0.48 -4.49
C GLU A 640 52.49 -1.01 -4.85
N GLY A 641 51.49 -0.65 -4.02
CA GLY A 641 50.20 -0.25 -4.51
C GLY A 641 49.09 -1.26 -4.51
N VAL A 642 48.56 -1.72 -3.33
CA VAL A 642 47.12 -1.94 -3.07
C VAL A 642 46.92 -1.70 -1.58
N GLY A 643 46.01 -0.79 -1.22
CA GLY A 643 45.77 -0.38 0.15
C GLY A 643 45.49 -1.56 1.08
N THR A 644 46.29 -1.75 2.08
CA THR A 644 46.05 -2.66 3.21
C THR A 644 44.87 -2.12 3.99
N GLY A 645 43.66 -2.65 3.72
CA GLY A 645 42.48 -2.37 4.51
C GLY A 645 42.72 -2.70 5.98
N LEU A 646 42.51 -1.73 6.88
CA LEU A 646 42.57 -1.93 8.32
C LEU A 646 41.53 -2.98 8.71
N LEU A 647 41.94 -4.18 9.11
CA LEU A 647 41.08 -5.24 9.61
C LEU A 647 40.74 -4.99 11.08
N PRO A 648 39.47 -4.96 11.48
CA PRO A 648 39.07 -4.76 12.86
C PRO A 648 39.50 -5.97 13.71
N ARG A 649 40.05 -5.71 14.90
CA ARG A 649 40.39 -6.76 15.85
C ARG A 649 39.15 -7.53 16.30
N TYR A 650 39.31 -8.81 16.65
CA TYR A 650 38.21 -9.65 17.10
C TYR A 650 37.61 -9.11 18.40
N ARG A 651 36.26 -9.17 18.50
CA ARG A 651 35.52 -8.76 19.69
C ARG A 651 35.68 -9.78 20.80
N PRO A 652 36.19 -9.43 22.00
CA PRO A 652 36.30 -10.36 23.11
C PRO A 652 34.93 -10.76 23.67
N THR A 653 34.85 -11.93 24.30
CA THR A 653 33.61 -12.44 24.91
C THR A 653 33.23 -11.68 26.18
N VAL A 654 34.17 -11.06 26.88
CA VAL A 654 33.98 -10.29 28.10
C VAL A 654 34.65 -8.93 27.96
N THR A 655 33.90 -7.86 28.19
CA THR A 655 34.39 -6.47 28.19
C THR A 655 34.04 -5.80 29.51
N ARG A 656 34.76 -4.77 29.89
CA ARG A 656 34.48 -3.95 31.06
C ARG A 656 34.15 -2.54 30.57
N GLY A 657 33.20 -1.85 31.22
CA GLY A 657 32.83 -0.52 30.78
C GLY A 657 31.92 0.20 31.75
N MET A 658 31.49 1.39 31.30
CA MET A 658 30.54 2.22 32.03
C MET A 658 29.39 2.64 31.13
N THR A 659 28.23 2.89 31.73
CA THR A 659 27.06 3.45 31.05
C THR A 659 26.78 4.84 31.62
N GLU A 660 26.68 5.83 30.73
CA GLU A 660 26.33 7.21 31.06
C GLU A 660 24.94 7.53 30.47
N ARG A 661 24.06 8.16 31.26
CA ARG A 661 22.77 8.67 30.82
C ARG A 661 22.90 10.14 30.49
N ILE A 662 22.52 10.54 29.30
CA ILE A 662 22.55 11.92 28.82
C ILE A 662 21.17 12.29 28.29
N ARG A 663 20.64 13.44 28.72
CA ARG A 663 19.39 13.97 28.20
C ARG A 663 19.63 14.63 26.85
N THR A 664 18.87 14.22 25.83
CA THR A 664 18.90 14.82 24.49
C THR A 664 17.51 15.35 24.12
N GLY A 665 17.39 16.10 23.04
CA GLY A 665 16.11 16.57 22.53
C GLY A 665 15.14 15.44 22.09
N GLU A 666 15.66 14.24 21.89
CA GLU A 666 14.92 13.03 21.48
C GLU A 666 14.62 12.08 22.67
N GLY A 667 15.05 12.46 23.90
CA GLY A 667 14.85 11.67 25.09
C GLY A 667 16.15 11.35 25.85
N ASN A 668 16.08 10.45 26.84
CA ASN A 668 17.27 10.01 27.56
C ASN A 668 18.05 9.01 26.71
N LEU A 669 19.29 9.36 26.37
CA LEU A 669 20.26 8.50 25.68
C LEU A 669 21.16 7.84 26.72
N TYR A 670 21.27 6.52 26.68
CA TYR A 670 22.22 5.74 27.47
C TYR A 670 23.38 5.34 26.56
N VAL A 671 24.60 5.74 26.93
CA VAL A 671 25.82 5.44 26.18
C VAL A 671 26.67 4.50 27.02
N THR A 672 26.83 3.26 26.60
CA THR A 672 27.69 2.25 27.22
C THR A 672 29.01 2.19 26.47
N ILE A 673 30.12 2.45 27.14
CA ILE A 673 31.46 2.47 26.56
C ILE A 673 32.27 1.36 27.23
N ASN A 674 32.77 0.42 26.43
CA ASN A 674 33.47 -0.76 26.88
C ASN A 674 34.89 -0.80 26.37
N GLU A 675 35.78 -1.42 27.19
CA GLU A 675 37.17 -1.68 26.89
C GLU A 675 37.55 -3.15 27.09
N ASP A 676 38.56 -3.55 26.38
CA ASP A 676 39.29 -4.82 26.54
C ASP A 676 40.73 -4.57 27.02
N GLU A 677 41.53 -5.59 27.08
CA GLU A 677 42.95 -5.51 27.50
C GLU A 677 43.80 -4.56 26.63
N LYS A 678 43.33 -4.22 25.42
CA LYS A 678 44.01 -3.35 24.44
C LYS A 678 43.38 -1.95 24.39
N GLY A 679 42.42 -1.63 25.25
CA GLY A 679 41.78 -0.32 25.35
C GLY A 679 40.34 -0.32 24.84
N LEU A 680 39.78 0.87 24.52
CA LEU A 680 38.42 1.01 24.03
C LEU A 680 38.15 0.10 22.83
N CYS A 681 37.02 -0.61 22.87
CA CYS A 681 36.69 -1.62 21.84
C CYS A 681 35.26 -1.52 21.32
N GLU A 682 34.34 -1.01 22.12
CA GLU A 682 32.93 -0.94 21.67
C GLU A 682 32.11 0.14 22.40
N VAL A 683 31.09 0.62 21.71
CA VAL A 683 30.08 1.53 22.21
C VAL A 683 28.72 0.98 21.89
N PHE A 684 27.81 1.00 22.87
CA PHE A 684 26.40 0.74 22.68
C PHE A 684 25.58 1.95 23.09
N THR A 685 24.50 2.19 22.40
CA THR A 685 23.55 3.25 22.75
C THR A 685 22.13 2.73 22.79
N SER A 686 21.33 3.29 23.70
CA SER A 686 19.91 3.04 23.80
C SER A 686 19.18 4.35 24.06
N ILE A 687 18.17 4.66 23.24
CA ILE A 687 17.34 5.86 23.38
C ILE A 687 15.88 5.54 23.06
N GLY A 688 14.96 6.01 23.90
CA GLY A 688 13.53 5.88 23.68
C GLY A 688 13.02 4.44 23.61
N LYS A 689 11.95 4.21 22.84
CA LYS A 689 11.41 2.87 22.60
C LYS A 689 12.19 2.18 21.48
N ALA A 690 12.49 0.90 21.66
CA ALA A 690 13.12 0.08 20.62
C ALA A 690 12.33 0.16 19.29
N GLY A 691 13.04 0.31 18.16
CA GLY A 691 12.45 0.42 16.82
C GLY A 691 12.09 1.85 16.37
N GLY A 692 12.35 2.88 17.21
CA GLY A 692 12.20 4.29 16.79
C GLY A 692 13.38 4.76 15.93
N ASN A 693 13.17 5.80 15.10
CA ASN A 693 14.20 6.37 14.22
C ASN A 693 15.46 6.81 14.99
N ALA A 694 15.27 7.48 16.13
CA ALA A 694 16.39 7.89 17.02
C ALA A 694 17.18 6.69 17.54
N ALA A 695 16.50 5.59 17.92
CA ALA A 695 17.14 4.36 18.39
C ALA A 695 17.95 3.69 17.27
N ALA A 696 17.37 3.58 16.07
CA ALA A 696 18.05 2.98 14.91
C ALA A 696 19.29 3.78 14.47
N GLN A 697 19.20 5.12 14.46
CA GLN A 697 20.33 5.99 14.13
C GLN A 697 21.44 5.89 15.18
N SER A 698 21.09 5.94 16.48
CA SER A 698 22.05 5.82 17.55
C SER A 698 22.75 4.46 17.56
N GLU A 699 22.02 3.38 17.27
CA GLU A 699 22.58 2.05 17.13
C GLU A 699 23.56 1.95 15.94
N ALA A 700 23.21 2.51 14.77
CA ALA A 700 24.08 2.52 13.60
C ALA A 700 25.39 3.29 13.88
N ILE A 701 25.30 4.46 14.52
CA ILE A 701 26.46 5.25 14.93
C ILE A 701 27.33 4.46 15.90
N SER A 702 26.76 3.80 16.90
CA SER A 702 27.48 2.98 17.88
C SER A 702 28.21 1.81 17.25
N ARG A 703 27.60 1.14 16.27
CA ARG A 703 28.22 0.03 15.52
C ARG A 703 29.42 0.52 14.69
N LEU A 704 29.31 1.68 14.04
CA LEU A 704 30.41 2.30 13.29
C LEU A 704 31.54 2.72 14.21
N ILE A 705 31.24 3.35 15.36
CA ILE A 705 32.25 3.71 16.37
C ILE A 705 32.98 2.45 16.87
N SER A 706 32.24 1.39 17.18
CA SER A 706 32.81 0.12 17.62
C SER A 706 33.73 -0.52 16.57
N LEU A 707 33.37 -0.40 15.29
CA LEU A 707 34.21 -0.82 14.18
C LEU A 707 35.49 0.00 14.11
N CYS A 708 35.39 1.33 14.16
CA CYS A 708 36.55 2.26 14.14
C CYS A 708 37.50 1.99 15.31
N LEU A 709 37.00 1.83 16.52
CA LEU A 709 37.82 1.53 17.71
C LEU A 709 38.57 0.21 17.57
N ARG A 710 37.92 -0.84 17.08
CA ARG A 710 38.58 -2.14 16.84
C ARG A 710 39.55 -2.12 15.67
N SER A 711 39.37 -1.19 14.73
CA SER A 711 40.29 -0.96 13.62
C SER A 711 41.48 -0.07 13.97
N GLY A 712 41.56 0.42 15.23
CA GLY A 712 42.68 1.21 15.71
C GLY A 712 42.60 2.71 15.41
N VAL A 713 41.43 3.23 15.05
CA VAL A 713 41.19 4.67 14.89
C VAL A 713 41.28 5.34 16.28
N ASP A 714 41.98 6.46 16.34
CA ASP A 714 42.12 7.23 17.59
C ASP A 714 40.77 7.72 18.08
N THR A 715 40.48 7.51 19.37
CA THR A 715 39.16 7.88 19.96
C THR A 715 38.88 9.36 19.88
N LEU A 716 39.92 10.23 19.98
CA LEU A 716 39.74 11.68 19.89
C LEU A 716 39.40 12.14 18.47
N GLU A 717 39.83 11.41 17.45
CA GLU A 717 39.41 11.67 16.06
C GLU A 717 37.93 11.31 15.87
N ILE A 718 37.46 10.22 16.46
CA ILE A 718 36.02 9.85 16.47
C ILE A 718 35.21 10.94 17.20
N VAL A 719 35.68 11.42 18.36
CA VAL A 719 35.05 12.51 19.12
C VAL A 719 34.92 13.77 18.29
N LYS A 720 35.95 14.16 17.56
CA LYS A 720 35.92 15.35 16.66
C LYS A 720 34.86 15.26 15.59
N GLN A 721 34.58 14.06 15.07
CA GLN A 721 33.55 13.86 14.03
C GLN A 721 32.14 13.91 14.59
N LEU A 722 31.92 13.66 15.87
CA LEU A 722 30.60 13.59 16.51
C LEU A 722 30.21 14.88 17.24
N LYS A 723 31.17 15.56 17.87
CA LYS A 723 30.91 16.79 18.63
C LYS A 723 30.55 17.95 17.71
N GLY A 724 29.52 18.70 18.13
CA GLY A 724 29.05 19.87 17.41
C GLY A 724 28.01 19.57 16.34
N ILE A 725 27.66 18.29 16.10
CA ILE A 725 26.54 17.94 15.22
C ILE A 725 25.23 18.43 15.88
N CYS A 726 24.57 19.38 15.23
CA CYS A 726 23.35 19.99 15.73
C CYS A 726 22.11 19.25 15.25
N GLY A 727 21.21 18.95 16.18
CA GLY A 727 19.86 18.46 15.90
C GLY A 727 18.79 19.57 16.04
N PRO A 728 17.53 19.26 15.75
CA PRO A 728 16.45 20.26 15.81
C PRO A 728 16.13 20.76 17.22
N ASN A 729 16.45 20.01 18.27
CA ASN A 729 16.06 20.28 19.65
C ASN A 729 17.25 20.19 20.63
N PRO A 730 18.18 21.17 20.67
CA PRO A 730 19.25 21.20 21.67
C PRO A 730 18.70 21.33 23.09
N VAL A 731 19.32 20.64 24.09
CA VAL A 731 18.89 20.67 25.48
C VAL A 731 20.09 20.84 26.41
N TRP A 732 19.88 21.42 27.59
CA TRP A 732 20.88 21.46 28.66
C TRP A 732 20.79 20.20 29.50
N ASP A 733 21.93 19.54 29.72
CA ASP A 733 22.06 18.42 30.63
C ASP A 733 23.37 18.55 31.45
N THR A 734 23.28 18.46 32.76
CA THR A 734 24.42 18.48 33.75
C THR A 734 25.48 19.54 33.45
N GLY A 735 25.09 20.76 33.03
CA GLY A 735 25.99 21.90 32.76
C GLY A 735 26.50 21.99 31.31
N ASP A 736 26.21 21.05 30.47
CA ASP A 736 26.55 21.02 29.04
C ASP A 736 25.32 21.24 28.13
N LEU A 737 25.51 22.00 27.06
CA LEU A 737 24.52 22.10 26.00
C LEU A 737 24.67 20.90 25.06
N ILE A 738 23.72 20.00 25.06
CA ILE A 738 23.69 18.81 24.18
C ILE A 738 22.95 19.17 22.90
N LEU A 739 23.65 19.14 21.76
CA LEU A 739 23.16 19.60 20.48
C LEU A 739 22.33 18.51 19.76
N SER A 740 22.66 17.25 19.94
CA SER A 740 21.98 16.09 19.31
C SER A 740 22.41 14.75 19.95
N GLY A 741 21.85 13.62 19.50
CA GLY A 741 22.30 12.29 19.87
C GLY A 741 23.79 12.01 19.54
N PRO A 742 24.26 12.27 18.31
CA PRO A 742 25.70 12.18 17.96
C PRO A 742 26.60 13.05 18.83
N ASP A 743 26.24 14.30 19.11
CA ASP A 743 27.00 15.20 20.00
C ASP A 743 27.09 14.64 21.42
N ALA A 744 25.98 14.06 21.92
CA ALA A 744 25.94 13.39 23.22
C ALA A 744 26.91 12.20 23.29
N ILE A 745 26.96 11.36 22.26
CA ILE A 745 27.87 10.22 22.18
C ILE A 745 29.32 10.70 22.14
N GLY A 746 29.64 11.72 21.35
CA GLY A 746 30.96 12.32 21.28
C GLY A 746 31.42 12.89 22.63
N LYS A 747 30.54 13.58 23.36
CA LYS A 747 30.82 14.11 24.70
C LYS A 747 31.01 13.01 25.75
N ALA A 748 30.22 11.93 25.67
CA ALA A 748 30.41 10.76 26.56
C ALA A 748 31.78 10.12 26.37
N LEU A 749 32.18 9.90 25.10
CA LEU A 749 33.52 9.36 24.75
C LEU A 749 34.64 10.28 25.23
N GLU A 750 34.51 11.60 25.05
CA GLU A 750 35.50 12.57 25.51
C GLU A 750 35.65 12.55 27.02
N ARG A 751 34.54 12.56 27.78
CA ARG A 751 34.56 12.48 29.26
C ARG A 751 35.19 11.17 29.71
N TYR A 752 34.92 10.08 29.04
CA TYR A 752 35.55 8.78 29.35
C TYR A 752 37.07 8.81 29.18
N VAL A 753 37.56 9.35 28.05
CA VAL A 753 39.00 9.46 27.76
C VAL A 753 39.68 10.40 28.74
N GLN A 754 39.05 11.53 29.10
CA GLN A 754 39.60 12.50 30.08
C GLN A 754 39.69 11.87 31.46
N ARG A 755 38.68 11.15 31.96
CA ARG A 755 38.74 10.44 33.25
C ARG A 755 39.87 9.43 33.31
N LYS A 756 40.07 8.69 32.22
CA LYS A 756 41.16 7.71 32.15
C LYS A 756 42.57 8.37 32.14
N ARG A 757 42.72 9.54 31.51
CA ARG A 757 43.98 10.31 31.53
C ARG A 757 44.32 10.89 32.93
N LEU A 758 43.28 11.18 33.72
CA LEU A 758 43.44 11.74 35.06
C LEU A 758 43.70 10.70 36.16
N GLY A 759 43.86 9.39 35.78
CA GLY A 759 44.15 8.32 36.73
C GLY A 759 43.00 7.95 37.66
N GLN A 760 41.77 8.44 37.45
CA GLN A 760 40.54 8.10 38.21
C GLN A 760 39.98 6.77 37.67
N GLY A 761 40.72 5.70 37.87
CA GLY A 761 40.38 4.38 37.32
C GLY A 761 39.56 3.48 38.23
N GLU A 762 39.12 3.92 39.41
CA GLU A 762 38.13 3.24 40.26
C GLU A 762 36.94 4.15 40.50
N LEU A 763 35.76 3.62 40.24
CA LEU A 763 34.48 4.32 40.36
C LEU A 763 34.18 4.69 41.81
N GLU A 764 34.47 5.91 42.21
CA GLU A 764 33.63 6.59 43.22
C GLU A 764 32.45 7.22 42.46
N LEU A 765 31.30 6.61 42.61
CA LEU A 765 30.01 7.18 42.18
C LEU A 765 29.84 8.54 42.86
N PRO A 766 29.50 9.62 42.11
CA PRO A 766 29.09 10.86 42.79
C PRO A 766 27.89 10.54 43.69
N PRO A 767 27.79 11.19 44.88
CA PRO A 767 26.72 10.93 45.84
C PRO A 767 25.36 11.14 45.09
N ALA A 768 24.45 10.20 45.32
CA ALA A 768 23.11 10.27 44.75
C ALA A 768 22.49 11.63 45.14
N PRO A 769 21.80 12.34 44.20
CA PRO A 769 21.09 13.55 44.55
C PRO A 769 20.06 13.20 45.64
N GLY A 770 20.14 13.91 46.81
CA GLY A 770 19.21 13.74 47.87
C GLY A 770 17.75 13.94 47.42
N PRO A 771 16.77 13.43 48.19
CA PRO A 771 15.37 13.46 47.79
C PRO A 771 14.92 14.89 47.50
N ALA A 772 14.24 15.09 46.40
CA ALA A 772 13.70 16.34 45.95
C ALA A 772 12.89 17.02 47.03
N TYR A 773 13.33 18.19 47.47
CA TYR A 773 12.62 19.04 48.40
C TYR A 773 11.30 19.51 47.78
N SER A 774 10.21 19.17 48.40
CA SER A 774 8.90 19.79 48.12
C SER A 774 8.90 21.20 48.74
N PRO A 775 8.63 22.27 47.95
CA PRO A 775 8.49 23.58 48.54
C PRO A 775 7.16 23.68 49.31
N ALA A 776 7.27 23.94 50.62
CA ALA A 776 6.13 24.30 51.48
C ALA A 776 5.55 25.65 51.00
N ARG A 777 4.22 25.74 51.07
CA ARG A 777 3.45 26.96 50.86
C ARG A 777 3.87 28.02 51.84
N VAL A 778 4.30 29.20 51.36
CA VAL A 778 4.34 30.44 52.15
C VAL A 778 3.58 31.51 51.38
N GLY A 779 2.69 32.18 52.13
CA GLY A 779 1.67 33.11 51.60
C GLY A 779 2.22 34.42 51.04
N MET A 780 1.35 35.01 50.24
CA MET A 780 1.49 36.33 49.63
C MET A 780 1.63 37.47 50.61
N PRO A 781 2.29 38.59 50.26
CA PRO A 781 1.50 39.80 50.14
C PRO A 781 1.66 40.56 48.77
N ALA A 782 0.68 41.43 48.58
CA ALA A 782 0.34 42.16 47.39
C ALA A 782 1.25 43.35 47.12
N THR A 783 1.14 43.79 45.84
CA THR A 783 1.37 45.11 45.22
C THR A 783 2.78 45.50 44.80
N SER A 784 2.95 45.69 43.48
CA SER A 784 3.19 46.97 42.84
C SER A 784 3.31 46.87 41.31
N ARG A 785 2.73 47.87 40.67
CA ARG A 785 2.71 48.10 39.22
C ARG A 785 4.12 48.33 38.66
N VAL A 786 4.44 47.77 37.50
CA VAL A 786 5.37 48.42 36.50
C VAL A 786 5.08 47.87 35.09
N HIS A 787 4.91 48.76 34.20
CA HIS A 787 4.98 48.86 32.73
C HIS A 787 5.09 47.64 31.81
N GLU A 788 4.19 47.63 30.84
CA GLU A 788 4.14 46.80 29.66
C GLU A 788 5.39 46.97 28.77
N VAL A 789 6.04 45.81 28.45
CA VAL A 789 6.72 45.58 27.17
C VAL A 789 6.37 44.15 26.77
N GLY A 790 5.92 43.96 25.55
CA GLY A 790 5.27 42.79 24.98
C GLY A 790 5.93 41.44 25.30
N ALA A 791 5.29 40.65 26.11
CA ALA A 791 5.59 39.26 26.34
C ALA A 791 4.46 38.39 25.72
N SER A 792 4.86 37.54 24.77
CA SER A 792 4.01 36.46 24.29
C SER A 792 3.47 35.63 25.47
N ARG A 793 2.17 35.65 25.69
CA ARG A 793 1.49 34.88 26.72
C ARG A 793 1.73 33.39 26.47
N LEU A 794 2.41 32.73 27.40
CA LEU A 794 2.36 31.28 27.55
C LEU A 794 0.90 30.89 27.89
N LEU A 795 0.21 30.31 26.94
CA LEU A 795 -1.13 29.77 27.15
C LEU A 795 -1.00 28.44 27.89
N ALA A 796 -1.46 28.38 29.13
CA ALA A 796 -1.53 27.14 29.90
C ALA A 796 -2.77 26.30 29.58
N THR A 797 -3.77 26.90 28.92
CA THR A 797 -5.04 26.26 28.55
C THR A 797 -5.42 26.62 27.11
N CYS A 798 -6.09 25.71 26.46
CA CYS A 798 -6.54 25.88 25.09
C CYS A 798 -7.55 27.06 24.97
N PRO A 799 -7.34 27.99 24.01
CA PRO A 799 -8.23 29.11 23.84
C PRO A 799 -9.63 28.70 23.34
N ASP A 800 -9.75 27.53 22.69
CA ASP A 800 -11.01 27.09 22.10
C ASP A 800 -11.89 26.26 23.05
N CYS A 801 -11.27 25.42 23.91
CA CYS A 801 -12.05 24.52 24.76
C CYS A 801 -11.65 24.53 26.23
N GLY A 802 -10.65 25.32 26.65
CA GLY A 802 -10.14 25.34 28.03
C GLY A 802 -9.37 24.10 28.47
N GLY A 803 -9.17 23.11 27.60
CA GLY A 803 -8.42 21.90 27.90
C GLY A 803 -6.91 22.13 28.03
N SER A 804 -6.18 21.15 28.55
CA SER A 804 -4.73 21.25 28.73
C SER A 804 -4.01 21.24 27.37
N ILE A 805 -3.02 22.13 27.23
CA ILE A 805 -2.15 22.21 26.06
C ILE A 805 -0.86 21.44 26.37
N VAL A 806 -0.41 20.63 25.41
CA VAL A 806 0.87 19.94 25.45
C VAL A 806 1.73 20.38 24.26
N HIS A 807 3.04 20.39 24.47
CA HIS A 807 3.98 20.57 23.37
C HIS A 807 4.17 19.22 22.67
N SER A 808 3.84 19.17 21.36
CA SER A 808 4.08 18.02 20.50
C SER A 808 4.69 18.51 19.19
N GLU A 809 5.83 17.96 18.84
CA GLU A 809 6.53 18.21 17.55
C GLU A 809 6.78 19.70 17.21
N GLY A 810 7.08 20.51 18.22
CA GLY A 810 7.34 21.94 18.06
C GLY A 810 6.10 22.85 18.05
N CYS A 811 4.92 22.28 18.19
CA CYS A 811 3.64 22.98 18.26
C CYS A 811 2.98 22.83 19.63
N LEU A 812 2.18 23.82 20.03
CA LEU A 812 1.26 23.71 21.15
C LEU A 812 0.00 22.99 20.66
N VAL A 813 -0.34 21.84 21.24
CA VAL A 813 -1.50 21.04 20.83
C VAL A 813 -2.41 20.79 22.02
N CYS A 814 -3.71 20.97 21.82
CA CYS A 814 -4.74 20.59 22.79
C CYS A 814 -5.22 19.17 22.51
N ASN A 815 -5.02 18.26 23.46
CA ASN A 815 -5.46 16.87 23.33
C ASN A 815 -6.98 16.68 23.41
N SER A 816 -7.71 17.71 23.89
CA SER A 816 -9.17 17.64 24.06
C SER A 816 -9.94 18.05 22.81
N CYS A 817 -9.46 19.02 22.04
CA CYS A 817 -10.16 19.52 20.84
C CYS A 817 -9.32 19.56 19.57
N GLY A 818 -8.04 19.17 19.62
CA GLY A 818 -7.14 19.18 18.47
C GLY A 818 -6.61 20.57 18.05
N TRP A 819 -6.91 21.63 18.82
CA TRP A 819 -6.34 22.95 18.56
C TRP A 819 -4.81 22.88 18.58
N SER A 820 -4.17 23.50 17.59
CA SER A 820 -2.71 23.55 17.51
C SER A 820 -2.21 24.93 17.08
N ARG A 821 -1.06 25.32 17.64
CA ARG A 821 -0.33 26.54 17.26
C ARG A 821 1.16 26.22 17.20
N CYS A 822 1.71 26.26 16.01
CA CYS A 822 3.15 26.12 15.74
C CYS A 822 3.87 27.44 15.88
#